data_bff2e66cf923ad406457bef7a25e4f19
#
_entry.id   bff2e66cf923ad406457bef7a25e4f19
#
_cell.length_a   1.000
_cell.length_b   1.000
_cell.length_c   1.000
_cell.angle_alpha   90.00
_cell.angle_beta   90.00
_cell.angle_gamma   90.00
#
_symmetry.space_group_name_H-M   'P 1'
#
loop_
_entity.id
_entity.type
_entity.pdbx_description
1 polymer ?
#
loop_
_entity_poly.entity_id
_entity_poly.type
_entity_poly.pdbx_seq_one_letter_code
_entity_poly.pdbx_strand_id
1 'polypeptide(L)'
;MKKRNLFWEVFLFIGISVLLLGCDTKRNELIRGFFYTETPIPPTSTVTITPTLSPTSIPTPLPEYRIDQADKYLLVGDYDNAISEYEKVLSSNPEEPYYAASVLGKARSYYFKRDYESCQNTLIDGLNTIKENSNKPDLWFQMADCVRELDLYEEEINALNEFLKLRPDTQMRSEIYERIGDSYYSLKSYKESQNAYLSAVEGTDMGESSWIWMKIADTYSIQEDYTNALKTWLDLYDLSTDDTQKARIDSLLADVYLKLDSPEQAYARYQDAVNNFPRTYDSYLALLTLLNSDQTVNEYQRGLINYYQGQYALSSEAFHRYIESNPAHNGSAFYYIGLNQMFLGDYQSAVETFATLIENYPDNQFYASAWDEKSYVEWYYLENFAQGAQTLIDFVKLHPDYPEAPGFIYEAGRIFERGDRLTQAATQWERLIDEYPLYENSIDALFLSGICRYRTKNYDAALSTFNRLLLVSTQPADIARAHFWIAKVYDKKGESGSAKQNYESAAQDSPTDYYTERAKEILAGKKPLSFSENYNLTTNLSQAQVIAEQWMRLTFSIPDEVVLDQPDALLLDSDYLHADELWELGHYQDAIAMFDAVRLKYENDPVNSFRLLNRLVSLGAWRPAVYTSRQILTSAGLLEDARTLEAPNYFNWIRYGTWFNEIVQEVFDQYKIHPFILYGLMRQESMYDPWISSSAGASGLMQIMPATGLELSKKLQWPPNYADSDLLRATVAINFSAEYLSTQHDYFGNDNFYMLASYNAGPGSTSGWVDKAENDPDLFLEIIRFEETRTYIRNVYEYAKMYERFYGVG
;
A
#
# COMPACT_ATOMS: atom_id res chain seq x y z
N MET A 1 -17.98 -13.95 5.15
CA MET A 1 -18.57 -12.62 4.96
C MET A 1 -17.54 -11.78 4.22
N LYS A 2 -17.75 -11.53 2.95
CA LYS A 2 -16.81 -10.73 2.15
C LYS A 2 -17.07 -9.27 2.45
N LYS A 3 -16.07 -8.55 3.03
CA LYS A 3 -16.08 -7.08 3.04
C LYS A 3 -16.22 -6.63 1.59
N ARG A 4 -17.32 -5.99 1.29
CA ARG A 4 -17.55 -5.40 -0.02
C ARG A 4 -16.51 -4.30 -0.17
N ASN A 5 -15.59 -4.45 -1.13
CA ASN A 5 -14.61 -3.40 -1.45
C ASN A 5 -15.35 -2.24 -2.12
N LEU A 6 -15.99 -1.40 -1.32
CA LEU A 6 -16.53 -0.10 -1.74
C LEU A 6 -15.42 0.80 -2.35
N PHE A 7 -14.17 0.40 -2.18
CA PHE A 7 -12.96 1.09 -2.55
C PHE A 7 -12.77 1.25 -4.08
N TRP A 8 -13.20 0.26 -4.87
CA TRP A 8 -12.99 0.30 -6.32
C TRP A 8 -13.97 1.19 -7.08
N GLU A 9 -15.19 1.33 -6.59
CA GLU A 9 -16.23 2.12 -7.27
C GLU A 9 -16.04 3.63 -7.09
N VAL A 10 -15.47 4.07 -5.97
CA VAL A 10 -15.21 5.49 -5.71
C VAL A 10 -14.01 6.01 -6.51
N PHE A 11 -12.99 5.19 -6.75
CA PHE A 11 -11.80 5.61 -7.51
C PHE A 11 -12.04 5.71 -9.03
N LEU A 12 -12.92 4.90 -9.59
CA LEU A 12 -13.27 5.02 -11.01
C LEU A 12 -14.01 6.33 -11.33
N PHE A 13 -14.78 6.84 -10.37
CA PHE A 13 -15.54 8.10 -10.53
C PHE A 13 -14.69 9.36 -10.36
N ILE A 14 -13.65 9.34 -9.53
CA ILE A 14 -12.74 10.49 -9.38
C ILE A 14 -11.94 10.73 -10.65
N GLY A 15 -11.52 9.68 -11.35
CA GLY A 15 -10.82 9.80 -12.65
C GLY A 15 -11.68 10.38 -13.77
N ILE A 16 -12.98 10.15 -13.76
CA ILE A 16 -13.90 10.64 -14.82
C ILE A 16 -14.38 12.07 -14.52
N SER A 17 -14.51 12.46 -13.25
CA SER A 17 -14.93 13.82 -12.88
C SER A 17 -13.88 14.89 -13.19
N VAL A 18 -12.59 14.54 -13.19
CA VAL A 18 -11.49 15.44 -13.58
C VAL A 18 -11.46 15.69 -15.10
N LEU A 19 -11.97 14.75 -15.90
CA LEU A 19 -12.01 14.90 -17.38
C LEU A 19 -13.17 15.74 -17.91
N LEU A 20 -14.18 16.06 -17.11
CA LEU A 20 -15.35 16.83 -17.55
C LEU A 20 -15.36 18.30 -17.11
N LEU A 21 -14.39 18.77 -16.31
CA LEU A 21 -14.27 20.17 -15.88
C LEU A 21 -13.24 21.00 -16.65
N GLY A 22 -12.71 20.49 -17.74
CA GLY A 22 -11.64 21.08 -18.55
C GLY A 22 -12.05 22.08 -19.66
N CYS A 23 -13.26 22.60 -19.68
CA CYS A 23 -13.67 23.57 -20.72
C CYS A 23 -14.40 24.78 -20.13
N ASP A 24 -13.66 25.68 -19.48
CA ASP A 24 -14.09 27.08 -19.43
C ASP A 24 -12.89 28.05 -19.55
N THR A 25 -12.71 28.55 -20.73
CA THR A 25 -11.54 29.35 -21.17
C THR A 25 -11.58 30.81 -20.70
N LYS A 26 -12.41 31.20 -19.76
CA LYS A 26 -12.54 32.59 -19.27
C LYS A 26 -11.96 32.90 -17.90
N ARG A 27 -11.37 31.93 -17.23
CA ARG A 27 -10.81 32.13 -15.88
C ARG A 27 -9.28 32.24 -15.82
N ASN A 28 -8.60 32.08 -16.96
CA ASN A 28 -7.13 32.06 -17.01
C ASN A 28 -6.47 33.45 -17.21
N GLU A 29 -7.22 34.55 -17.33
CA GLU A 29 -6.61 35.86 -17.47
C GLU A 29 -6.34 36.65 -16.20
N LEU A 30 -6.80 36.14 -15.03
CA LEU A 30 -6.65 36.82 -13.74
C LEU A 30 -5.42 36.42 -12.94
N ILE A 31 -4.68 35.38 -13.35
CA ILE A 31 -3.52 34.86 -12.58
C ILE A 31 -2.16 35.27 -13.20
N ARG A 32 -2.13 35.91 -14.34
CA ARG A 32 -0.88 36.34 -15.02
C ARG A 32 -0.27 37.65 -14.54
N GLY A 33 -0.81 38.29 -13.52
CA GLY A 33 -0.42 39.68 -13.11
C GLY A 33 0.51 39.79 -11.90
N PHE A 34 1.00 38.71 -11.28
CA PHE A 34 1.65 38.83 -9.95
C PHE A 34 3.10 38.38 -9.83
N PHE A 35 3.79 38.00 -10.87
CA PHE A 35 5.21 37.64 -10.73
C PHE A 35 6.05 38.34 -11.80
N TYR A 36 6.69 39.42 -11.43
CA TYR A 36 8.04 39.88 -11.85
C TYR A 36 8.36 41.20 -11.18
N THR A 37 9.24 41.22 -10.17
CA THR A 37 10.02 42.38 -9.75
C THR A 37 11.48 41.98 -9.69
N GLU A 38 12.27 42.55 -10.59
CA GLU A 38 13.73 42.46 -10.58
C GLU A 38 14.30 43.26 -9.40
N THR A 39 15.20 42.63 -8.62
CA THR A 39 16.00 43.31 -7.61
C THR A 39 17.43 43.50 -8.08
N PRO A 40 18.05 44.71 -7.93
CA PRO A 40 19.38 44.98 -8.46
C PRO A 40 20.51 44.46 -7.55
N ILE A 41 21.59 43.97 -8.18
CA ILE A 41 22.78 43.41 -7.59
C ILE A 41 23.62 44.52 -6.94
N PRO A 42 24.09 44.38 -5.67
CA PRO A 42 25.04 45.30 -5.06
C PRO A 42 26.51 45.04 -5.52
N PRO A 43 27.42 46.06 -5.50
CA PRO A 43 28.75 45.96 -6.07
C PRO A 43 29.73 45.21 -5.18
N THR A 44 30.60 44.47 -5.83
CA THR A 44 31.65 43.61 -5.29
C THR A 44 32.70 44.42 -4.54
N SER A 45 32.97 44.10 -3.30
CA SER A 45 34.13 44.60 -2.53
C SER A 45 35.38 43.75 -2.80
N THR A 46 36.47 44.38 -3.15
CA THR A 46 37.77 43.75 -3.41
C THR A 46 38.43 43.30 -2.09
N VAL A 47 38.68 42.02 -1.94
CA VAL A 47 39.34 41.47 -0.78
C VAL A 47 40.85 41.34 -1.04
N THR A 48 41.67 41.88 -0.16
CA THR A 48 43.12 41.81 -0.12
C THR A 48 43.53 40.38 0.22
N ILE A 49 44.36 39.74 -0.61
CA ILE A 49 44.81 38.37 -0.43
C ILE A 49 45.91 38.35 0.65
N THR A 50 45.64 37.74 1.79
CA THR A 50 46.66 37.29 2.76
C THR A 50 47.12 35.91 2.32
N PRO A 51 48.43 35.57 2.34
CA PRO A 51 48.84 34.24 1.93
C PRO A 51 48.39 33.22 2.97
N THR A 52 47.39 32.41 2.55
CA THR A 52 46.93 31.27 3.32
C THR A 52 47.98 30.16 3.23
N LEU A 53 48.36 29.63 4.37
CA LEU A 53 49.11 28.36 4.44
C LEU A 53 48.41 27.33 3.55
N SER A 54 49.16 26.62 2.71
CA SER A 54 48.61 25.53 1.89
C SER A 54 47.81 24.60 2.77
N PRO A 55 46.57 24.28 2.44
CA PRO A 55 45.80 23.31 3.22
C PRO A 55 46.60 21.98 3.20
N THR A 56 46.82 21.45 4.39
CA THR A 56 47.31 20.08 4.55
C THR A 56 46.32 19.20 3.78
N SER A 57 46.83 18.40 2.85
CA SER A 57 45.98 17.47 2.07
C SER A 57 45.19 16.61 3.06
N ILE A 58 43.86 16.74 3.05
CA ILE A 58 43.02 15.81 3.79
C ILE A 58 43.38 14.41 3.27
N PRO A 59 43.69 13.44 4.14
CA PRO A 59 43.96 12.09 3.70
C PRO A 59 42.84 11.60 2.79
N THR A 60 43.17 11.06 1.63
CA THR A 60 42.18 10.47 0.73
C THR A 60 41.44 9.38 1.50
N PRO A 61 40.12 9.40 1.60
CA PRO A 61 39.34 8.35 2.27
C PRO A 61 39.73 6.97 1.68
N LEU A 62 39.74 5.95 2.55
CA LEU A 62 40.05 4.57 2.16
C LEU A 62 38.97 4.07 1.17
N PRO A 63 39.29 3.16 0.23
CA PRO A 63 38.37 2.58 -0.72
C PRO A 63 37.10 2.03 -0.06
N GLU A 64 37.23 1.30 1.04
CA GLU A 64 36.13 0.73 1.81
C GLU A 64 35.11 1.80 2.26
N TYR A 65 35.58 2.89 2.86
CA TYR A 65 34.71 3.99 3.27
C TYR A 65 33.97 4.62 2.08
N ARG A 66 34.59 4.75 0.91
CA ARG A 66 33.96 5.30 -0.28
C ARG A 66 32.92 4.37 -0.84
N ILE A 67 33.16 3.06 -0.81
CA ILE A 67 32.18 2.04 -1.23
C ILE A 67 30.97 2.09 -0.30
N ASP A 68 31.19 2.12 1.02
CA ASP A 68 30.11 2.24 2.00
C ASP A 68 29.24 3.51 1.80
N GLN A 69 29.86 4.64 1.44
CA GLN A 69 29.13 5.85 1.09
C GLN A 69 28.38 5.71 -0.25
N ALA A 70 28.99 5.09 -1.25
CA ALA A 70 28.37 4.86 -2.55
C ALA A 70 27.17 3.90 -2.45
N ASP A 71 27.29 2.83 -1.63
CA ASP A 71 26.21 1.89 -1.36
C ASP A 71 25.02 2.59 -0.67
N LYS A 72 25.29 3.52 0.26
CA LYS A 72 24.23 4.34 0.88
C LYS A 72 23.52 5.22 -0.16
N TYR A 73 24.25 5.89 -1.04
CA TYR A 73 23.68 6.67 -2.13
C TYR A 73 22.85 5.79 -3.07
N LEU A 74 23.35 4.61 -3.41
CA LEU A 74 22.63 3.63 -4.24
C LEU A 74 21.31 3.24 -3.58
N LEU A 75 21.33 2.88 -2.30
CA LEU A 75 20.16 2.42 -1.56
C LEU A 75 19.05 3.50 -1.44
N VAL A 76 19.44 4.76 -1.32
CA VAL A 76 18.47 5.88 -1.26
C VAL A 76 18.05 6.40 -2.64
N GLY A 77 18.62 5.85 -3.73
CA GLY A 77 18.30 6.24 -5.09
C GLY A 77 19.00 7.51 -5.58
N ASP A 78 20.11 7.92 -4.93
CA ASP A 78 20.99 9.00 -5.41
C ASP A 78 22.11 8.42 -6.30
N TYR A 79 21.68 7.95 -7.47
CA TYR A 79 22.56 7.19 -8.37
C TYR A 79 23.74 8.00 -8.93
N ASP A 80 23.58 9.31 -9.10
CA ASP A 80 24.68 10.15 -9.62
C ASP A 80 25.82 10.27 -8.60
N ASN A 81 25.51 10.47 -7.33
CA ASN A 81 26.50 10.48 -6.27
C ASN A 81 27.10 9.09 -6.03
N ALA A 82 26.30 8.02 -6.11
CA ALA A 82 26.79 6.64 -6.04
C ALA A 82 27.84 6.37 -7.14
N ILE A 83 27.50 6.64 -8.40
CA ILE A 83 28.42 6.48 -9.55
C ILE A 83 29.72 7.27 -9.32
N SER A 84 29.61 8.53 -8.87
CA SER A 84 30.77 9.38 -8.62
C SER A 84 31.72 8.82 -7.56
N GLU A 85 31.19 8.28 -6.45
CA GLU A 85 32.04 7.67 -5.40
C GLU A 85 32.67 6.37 -5.87
N TYR A 86 31.94 5.47 -6.58
CA TYR A 86 32.54 4.27 -7.18
C TYR A 86 33.63 4.62 -8.20
N GLU A 87 33.47 5.64 -9.02
CA GLU A 87 34.50 6.10 -9.96
C GLU A 87 35.76 6.60 -9.28
N LYS A 88 35.60 7.27 -8.13
CA LYS A 88 36.77 7.68 -7.32
C LYS A 88 37.56 6.47 -6.79
N VAL A 89 36.88 5.39 -6.40
CA VAL A 89 37.51 4.13 -5.99
C VAL A 89 38.24 3.51 -7.20
N LEU A 90 37.52 3.31 -8.30
CA LEU A 90 38.09 2.69 -9.53
C LEU A 90 39.30 3.47 -10.03
N SER A 91 39.27 4.80 -9.98
CA SER A 91 40.39 5.68 -10.40
C SER A 91 41.62 5.58 -9.49
N SER A 92 41.47 5.09 -8.26
CA SER A 92 42.59 4.90 -7.32
C SER A 92 43.40 3.62 -7.56
N ASN A 93 43.01 2.81 -8.55
CA ASN A 93 43.56 1.49 -8.84
C ASN A 93 43.60 0.57 -7.60
N PRO A 94 42.40 0.28 -7.03
CA PRO A 94 42.26 -0.44 -5.77
C PRO A 94 42.60 -1.92 -5.91
N GLU A 95 42.76 -2.63 -4.80
CA GLU A 95 42.84 -4.08 -4.77
C GLU A 95 41.55 -4.71 -5.39
N GLU A 96 41.68 -5.95 -5.91
CA GLU A 96 40.63 -6.62 -6.69
C GLU A 96 39.25 -6.70 -5.97
N PRO A 97 39.12 -6.98 -4.66
CA PRO A 97 37.82 -6.98 -3.99
C PRO A 97 37.11 -5.64 -4.07
N TYR A 98 37.80 -4.54 -3.82
CA TYR A 98 37.25 -3.19 -3.90
C TYR A 98 36.94 -2.77 -5.34
N TYR A 99 37.79 -3.23 -6.29
CA TYR A 99 37.55 -3.02 -7.71
C TYR A 99 36.25 -3.69 -8.15
N ALA A 100 36.07 -4.98 -7.82
CA ALA A 100 34.89 -5.74 -8.18
C ALA A 100 33.58 -5.18 -7.55
N ALA A 101 33.61 -4.84 -6.25
CA ALA A 101 32.51 -4.21 -5.57
C ALA A 101 32.13 -2.87 -6.20
N SER A 102 33.12 -2.04 -6.56
CA SER A 102 32.89 -0.75 -7.20
C SER A 102 32.33 -0.87 -8.64
N VAL A 103 32.79 -1.86 -9.41
CA VAL A 103 32.22 -2.16 -10.73
C VAL A 103 30.77 -2.58 -10.59
N LEU A 104 30.46 -3.49 -9.67
CA LEU A 104 29.10 -3.97 -9.43
C LEU A 104 28.17 -2.84 -8.99
N GLY A 105 28.56 -2.06 -7.98
CA GLY A 105 27.76 -0.95 -7.48
C GLY A 105 27.53 0.14 -8.52
N LYS A 106 28.57 0.47 -9.32
CA LYS A 106 28.45 1.42 -10.43
C LYS A 106 27.49 0.90 -11.51
N ALA A 107 27.58 -0.37 -11.88
CA ALA A 107 26.69 -0.99 -12.86
C ALA A 107 25.22 -1.00 -12.36
N ARG A 108 24.98 -1.37 -11.10
CA ARG A 108 23.66 -1.28 -10.47
C ARG A 108 23.11 0.14 -10.48
N SER A 109 23.95 1.14 -10.20
CA SER A 109 23.55 2.53 -10.26
C SER A 109 23.08 2.94 -11.66
N TYR A 110 23.76 2.50 -12.71
CA TYR A 110 23.32 2.70 -14.09
C TYR A 110 22.03 1.93 -14.40
N TYR A 111 21.90 0.69 -13.94
CA TYR A 111 20.71 -0.13 -14.14
C TYR A 111 19.47 0.56 -13.55
N PHE A 112 19.51 0.95 -12.29
CA PHE A 112 18.38 1.65 -11.64
C PHE A 112 18.14 3.05 -12.22
N LYS A 113 19.15 3.65 -12.84
CA LYS A 113 19.04 4.90 -13.61
C LYS A 113 18.46 4.67 -15.02
N ARG A 114 18.21 3.41 -15.41
CA ARG A 114 17.74 2.97 -16.73
C ARG A 114 18.74 3.27 -17.87
N ASP A 115 20.03 3.41 -17.53
CA ASP A 115 21.12 3.54 -18.49
C ASP A 115 21.77 2.16 -18.69
N TYR A 116 21.02 1.29 -19.38
CA TYR A 116 21.40 -0.12 -19.52
C TYR A 116 22.63 -0.33 -20.39
N GLU A 117 22.88 0.54 -21.35
CA GLU A 117 24.11 0.51 -22.16
C GLU A 117 25.35 0.80 -21.31
N SER A 118 25.30 1.84 -20.45
CA SER A 118 26.39 2.15 -19.52
C SER A 118 26.57 1.05 -18.47
N CYS A 119 25.48 0.41 -18.04
CA CYS A 119 25.51 -0.78 -17.19
C CYS A 119 26.31 -1.91 -17.86
N GLN A 120 25.91 -2.34 -19.04
CA GLN A 120 26.57 -3.39 -19.82
C GLN A 120 28.07 -3.09 -20.04
N ASN A 121 28.39 -1.88 -20.50
CA ASN A 121 29.79 -1.50 -20.77
C ASN A 121 30.65 -1.54 -19.49
N THR A 122 30.11 -1.07 -18.37
CA THR A 122 30.82 -1.12 -17.06
C THR A 122 31.13 -2.57 -16.67
N LEU A 123 30.19 -3.48 -16.88
CA LEU A 123 30.37 -4.90 -16.56
C LEU A 123 31.33 -5.61 -17.53
N ILE A 124 31.28 -5.30 -18.83
CA ILE A 124 32.27 -5.84 -19.82
C ILE A 124 33.68 -5.48 -19.40
N ASP A 125 33.95 -4.22 -19.07
CA ASP A 125 35.28 -3.77 -18.65
C ASP A 125 35.68 -4.44 -17.33
N GLY A 126 34.77 -4.57 -16.38
CA GLY A 126 34.99 -5.24 -15.11
C GLY A 126 35.33 -6.72 -15.26
N LEU A 127 34.50 -7.47 -16.00
CA LEU A 127 34.68 -8.92 -16.23
C LEU A 127 35.94 -9.25 -16.98
N ASN A 128 36.42 -8.35 -17.87
CA ASN A 128 37.72 -8.51 -18.58
C ASN A 128 38.90 -8.25 -17.66
N THR A 129 38.76 -7.48 -16.60
CA THR A 129 39.85 -7.09 -15.69
C THR A 129 39.96 -8.05 -14.51
N ILE A 130 38.86 -8.53 -13.96
CA ILE A 130 38.78 -9.39 -12.77
C ILE A 130 39.13 -10.83 -13.17
N LYS A 131 40.13 -11.41 -12.51
CA LYS A 131 40.57 -12.77 -12.80
C LYS A 131 39.75 -13.81 -12.02
N GLU A 132 39.83 -13.75 -10.70
CA GLU A 132 39.05 -14.62 -9.79
C GLU A 132 38.67 -13.80 -8.55
N ASN A 133 37.39 -13.63 -8.35
CA ASN A 133 36.83 -12.87 -7.22
C ASN A 133 35.48 -13.45 -6.80
N SER A 134 35.18 -13.36 -5.53
CA SER A 134 33.86 -13.79 -4.98
C SER A 134 32.67 -13.06 -5.61
N ASN A 135 32.86 -11.82 -6.04
CA ASN A 135 31.79 -11.01 -6.66
C ASN A 135 31.62 -11.29 -8.17
N LYS A 136 32.44 -12.14 -8.76
CA LYS A 136 32.36 -12.41 -10.21
C LYS A 136 31.01 -13.04 -10.65
N PRO A 137 30.39 -13.94 -9.88
CA PRO A 137 29.05 -14.40 -10.16
C PRO A 137 28.06 -13.24 -10.22
N ASP A 138 28.09 -12.33 -9.24
CA ASP A 138 27.15 -11.20 -9.14
C ASP A 138 27.27 -10.22 -10.32
N LEU A 139 28.49 -10.06 -10.85
CA LEU A 139 28.71 -9.28 -12.08
C LEU A 139 28.01 -9.92 -13.29
N TRP A 140 28.06 -11.27 -13.40
CA TRP A 140 27.37 -11.98 -14.46
C TRP A 140 25.85 -11.90 -14.32
N PHE A 141 25.34 -12.00 -13.08
CA PHE A 141 23.91 -11.84 -12.83
C PHE A 141 23.46 -10.43 -13.19
N GLN A 142 24.18 -9.40 -12.74
CA GLN A 142 23.88 -8.00 -13.10
C GLN A 142 24.02 -7.75 -14.61
N MET A 143 24.95 -8.46 -15.30
CA MET A 143 25.04 -8.42 -16.76
C MET A 143 23.76 -8.94 -17.39
N ALA A 144 23.23 -10.07 -16.89
CA ALA A 144 21.95 -10.62 -17.38
C ALA A 144 20.80 -9.63 -17.24
N ASP A 145 20.73 -8.90 -16.11
CA ASP A 145 19.72 -7.86 -15.92
C ASP A 145 19.84 -6.72 -16.93
N CYS A 146 21.06 -6.23 -17.14
CA CYS A 146 21.29 -5.10 -18.06
C CYS A 146 20.97 -5.47 -19.52
N VAL A 147 21.42 -6.65 -19.97
CA VAL A 147 21.21 -7.09 -21.37
C VAL A 147 19.76 -7.51 -21.65
N ARG A 148 19.03 -7.97 -20.63
CA ARG A 148 17.59 -8.25 -20.72
C ARG A 148 16.79 -7.01 -21.09
N GLU A 149 17.09 -5.89 -20.44
CA GLU A 149 16.43 -4.59 -20.70
C GLU A 149 16.81 -3.98 -22.08
N LEU A 150 17.84 -4.54 -22.71
CA LEU A 150 18.24 -4.22 -24.09
C LEU A 150 17.71 -5.23 -25.13
N ASP A 151 16.86 -6.20 -24.71
CA ASP A 151 16.36 -7.29 -25.55
C ASP A 151 17.47 -8.20 -26.14
N LEU A 152 18.65 -8.24 -25.49
CA LEU A 152 19.80 -9.05 -25.92
C LEU A 152 19.74 -10.45 -25.28
N TYR A 153 18.77 -11.25 -25.71
CA TYR A 153 18.43 -12.53 -25.07
C TYR A 153 19.53 -13.59 -25.16
N GLU A 154 20.34 -13.60 -26.23
CA GLU A 154 21.48 -14.51 -26.34
C GLU A 154 22.57 -14.21 -25.31
N GLU A 155 22.84 -12.92 -25.07
CA GLU A 155 23.76 -12.42 -24.06
C GLU A 155 23.23 -12.71 -22.65
N GLU A 156 21.91 -12.57 -22.40
CA GLU A 156 21.29 -12.92 -21.12
C GLU A 156 21.48 -14.41 -20.82
N ILE A 157 21.18 -15.30 -21.76
CA ILE A 157 21.38 -16.75 -21.61
C ILE A 157 22.85 -17.05 -21.27
N ASN A 158 23.80 -16.42 -21.97
CA ASN A 158 25.21 -16.62 -21.69
C ASN A 158 25.58 -16.14 -20.28
N ALA A 159 25.13 -14.98 -19.87
CA ALA A 159 25.43 -14.40 -18.56
C ALA A 159 24.86 -15.26 -17.42
N LEU A 160 23.61 -15.71 -17.53
CA LEU A 160 22.98 -16.60 -16.55
C LEU A 160 23.67 -17.97 -16.47
N ASN A 161 24.11 -18.53 -17.59
CA ASN A 161 24.88 -19.78 -17.58
C ASN A 161 26.25 -19.62 -16.92
N GLU A 162 26.98 -18.52 -17.14
CA GLU A 162 28.25 -18.24 -16.43
C GLU A 162 28.00 -18.01 -14.93
N PHE A 163 26.90 -17.38 -14.53
CA PHE A 163 26.50 -17.27 -13.12
C PHE A 163 26.28 -18.67 -12.51
N LEU A 164 25.45 -19.53 -13.09
CA LEU A 164 25.18 -20.88 -12.60
C LEU A 164 26.45 -21.74 -12.51
N LYS A 165 27.37 -21.57 -13.43
CA LYS A 165 28.65 -22.26 -13.41
C LYS A 165 29.58 -21.83 -12.26
N LEU A 166 29.54 -20.53 -11.91
CA LEU A 166 30.39 -19.95 -10.86
C LEU A 166 29.75 -20.07 -9.46
N ARG A 167 28.40 -20.13 -9.39
CA ARG A 167 27.61 -20.30 -8.15
C ARG A 167 26.61 -21.47 -8.32
N PRO A 168 27.11 -22.72 -8.33
CA PRO A 168 26.22 -23.88 -8.59
C PRO A 168 25.26 -24.20 -7.43
N ASP A 169 25.50 -23.65 -6.25
CA ASP A 169 24.70 -23.78 -5.02
C ASP A 169 23.71 -22.63 -4.79
N THR A 170 23.49 -21.79 -5.79
CA THR A 170 22.52 -20.68 -5.73
C THR A 170 21.10 -21.17 -5.39
N GLN A 171 20.39 -20.40 -4.55
CA GLN A 171 18.97 -20.63 -4.26
C GLN A 171 18.07 -20.16 -5.41
N MET A 172 18.60 -19.32 -6.31
CA MET A 172 17.92 -18.76 -7.47
C MET A 172 17.84 -19.69 -8.69
N ARG A 173 18.15 -20.98 -8.52
CA ARG A 173 18.31 -21.92 -9.66
C ARG A 173 17.06 -22.03 -10.51
N SER A 174 15.90 -22.13 -9.89
CA SER A 174 14.59 -22.24 -10.55
C SER A 174 14.30 -21.00 -11.39
N GLU A 175 14.40 -19.83 -10.78
CA GLU A 175 14.16 -18.52 -11.41
C GLU A 175 15.11 -18.25 -12.56
N ILE A 176 16.38 -18.65 -12.41
CA ILE A 176 17.38 -18.47 -13.47
C ILE A 176 17.07 -19.35 -14.68
N TYR A 177 16.70 -20.62 -14.46
CA TYR A 177 16.29 -21.48 -15.57
C TYR A 177 14.98 -21.05 -16.20
N GLU A 178 14.04 -20.51 -15.42
CA GLU A 178 12.82 -19.87 -15.95
C GLU A 178 13.19 -18.70 -16.86
N ARG A 179 14.07 -17.78 -16.43
CA ARG A 179 14.56 -16.65 -17.24
C ARG A 179 15.26 -17.11 -18.52
N ILE A 180 16.12 -18.13 -18.43
CA ILE A 180 16.76 -18.74 -19.61
C ILE A 180 15.67 -19.28 -20.56
N GLY A 181 14.64 -19.93 -20.03
CA GLY A 181 13.49 -20.41 -20.80
C GLY A 181 12.74 -19.30 -21.51
N ASP A 182 12.48 -18.17 -20.80
CA ASP A 182 11.82 -16.99 -21.36
C ASP A 182 12.65 -16.36 -22.49
N SER A 183 13.98 -16.31 -22.33
CA SER A 183 14.88 -15.78 -23.36
C SER A 183 14.89 -16.66 -24.61
N TYR A 184 14.97 -18.00 -24.44
CA TYR A 184 14.83 -18.93 -25.59
C TYR A 184 13.45 -18.84 -26.24
N TYR A 185 12.38 -18.62 -25.44
CA TYR A 185 11.03 -18.44 -25.99
C TYR A 185 10.97 -17.19 -26.88
N SER A 186 11.56 -16.07 -26.42
CA SER A 186 11.64 -14.81 -27.16
C SER A 186 12.44 -14.98 -28.47
N LEU A 187 13.47 -15.80 -28.45
CA LEU A 187 14.27 -16.19 -29.63
C LEU A 187 13.53 -17.23 -30.52
N LYS A 188 12.33 -17.67 -30.14
CA LYS A 188 11.54 -18.74 -30.82
C LYS A 188 12.26 -20.08 -30.84
N SER A 189 13.22 -20.32 -30.00
CA SER A 189 13.91 -21.57 -29.77
C SER A 189 13.12 -22.41 -28.76
N TYR A 190 11.91 -22.85 -29.18
CA TYR A 190 10.90 -23.43 -28.26
C TYR A 190 11.34 -24.74 -27.61
N LYS A 191 12.19 -25.52 -28.28
CA LYS A 191 12.72 -26.76 -27.71
C LYS A 191 13.71 -26.48 -26.57
N GLU A 192 14.59 -25.53 -26.77
CA GLU A 192 15.56 -25.06 -25.76
C GLU A 192 14.85 -24.38 -24.60
N SER A 193 13.83 -23.56 -24.89
CA SER A 193 12.93 -22.93 -23.90
C SER A 193 12.28 -23.99 -23.02
N GLN A 194 11.66 -25.02 -23.63
CA GLN A 194 11.04 -26.12 -22.90
C GLN A 194 12.03 -26.86 -22.00
N ASN A 195 13.24 -27.15 -22.50
CA ASN A 195 14.26 -27.81 -21.70
C ASN A 195 14.69 -26.97 -20.48
N ALA A 196 14.80 -25.65 -20.66
CA ALA A 196 15.14 -24.74 -19.57
C ALA A 196 14.01 -24.70 -18.52
N TYR A 197 12.74 -24.59 -18.94
CA TYR A 197 11.62 -24.65 -17.99
C TYR A 197 11.52 -26.00 -17.26
N LEU A 198 11.82 -27.11 -17.93
CA LEU A 198 11.89 -28.41 -17.26
C LEU A 198 13.01 -28.45 -16.21
N SER A 199 14.15 -27.79 -16.46
CA SER A 199 15.22 -27.64 -15.48
C SER A 199 14.82 -26.72 -14.31
N ALA A 200 13.94 -25.74 -14.56
CA ALA A 200 13.43 -24.85 -13.52
C ALA A 200 12.51 -25.57 -12.52
N VAL A 201 11.77 -26.57 -12.96
CA VAL A 201 10.84 -27.35 -12.11
C VAL A 201 11.45 -28.65 -11.58
N GLU A 202 12.71 -28.92 -11.80
CA GLU A 202 13.38 -30.11 -11.31
C GLU A 202 13.39 -30.17 -9.79
N GLY A 203 12.70 -31.18 -9.25
CA GLY A 203 12.61 -31.40 -7.79
C GLY A 203 11.47 -30.67 -7.10
N THR A 204 10.61 -29.93 -7.83
CA THR A 204 9.43 -29.27 -7.29
C THR A 204 8.14 -29.99 -7.72
N ASP A 205 7.10 -29.88 -6.90
CA ASP A 205 5.77 -30.36 -7.27
C ASP A 205 5.11 -29.42 -8.28
N MET A 206 4.27 -29.99 -9.18
CA MET A 206 3.57 -29.21 -10.22
C MET A 206 2.69 -28.11 -9.60
N GLY A 207 2.10 -28.32 -8.43
CA GLY A 207 1.28 -27.34 -7.73
C GLY A 207 2.10 -26.13 -7.27
N GLU A 208 3.31 -26.36 -6.77
CA GLU A 208 4.22 -25.31 -6.29
C GLU A 208 4.82 -24.47 -7.43
N SER A 209 4.96 -25.05 -8.62
CA SER A 209 5.55 -24.42 -9.81
C SER A 209 4.58 -24.33 -10.99
N SER A 210 3.28 -24.21 -10.69
CA SER A 210 2.20 -24.26 -11.70
C SER A 210 2.38 -23.22 -12.82
N TRP A 211 2.91 -22.02 -12.51
CA TRP A 211 3.16 -20.99 -13.52
C TRP A 211 4.23 -21.39 -14.54
N ILE A 212 5.28 -22.15 -14.14
CA ILE A 212 6.30 -22.66 -15.05
C ILE A 212 5.73 -23.82 -15.87
N TRP A 213 4.93 -24.68 -15.25
CA TRP A 213 4.24 -25.76 -15.97
C TRP A 213 3.27 -25.23 -17.02
N MET A 214 2.65 -24.07 -16.80
CA MET A 214 1.86 -23.39 -17.84
C MET A 214 2.73 -23.01 -19.04
N LYS A 215 3.93 -22.46 -18.80
CA LYS A 215 4.91 -22.15 -19.86
C LYS A 215 5.37 -23.42 -20.61
N ILE A 216 5.56 -24.53 -19.89
CA ILE A 216 5.90 -25.84 -20.49
C ILE A 216 4.75 -26.30 -21.39
N ALA A 217 3.51 -26.26 -20.92
CA ALA A 217 2.33 -26.68 -21.70
C ALA A 217 2.15 -25.82 -22.96
N ASP A 218 2.43 -24.50 -22.86
CA ASP A 218 2.42 -23.61 -24.01
C ASP A 218 3.49 -24.00 -25.05
N THR A 219 4.72 -24.31 -24.60
CA THR A 219 5.77 -24.78 -25.52
C THR A 219 5.44 -26.11 -26.19
N TYR A 220 4.73 -27.03 -25.51
CA TYR A 220 4.18 -28.22 -26.15
C TYR A 220 3.19 -27.86 -27.25
N SER A 221 2.26 -26.94 -26.96
CA SER A 221 1.23 -26.50 -27.92
C SER A 221 1.84 -25.87 -29.16
N ILE A 222 2.85 -25.01 -29.00
CA ILE A 222 3.55 -24.34 -30.12
C ILE A 222 4.35 -25.34 -30.97
N GLN A 223 4.92 -26.37 -30.35
CA GLN A 223 5.64 -27.42 -31.04
C GLN A 223 4.71 -28.48 -31.64
N GLU A 224 3.42 -28.29 -31.61
CA GLU A 224 2.37 -29.21 -32.10
C GLU A 224 2.36 -30.57 -31.38
N ASP A 225 2.98 -30.67 -30.19
CA ASP A 225 2.89 -31.84 -29.31
C ASP A 225 1.59 -31.77 -28.49
N TYR A 226 0.47 -31.86 -29.16
CA TYR A 226 -0.85 -31.70 -28.58
C TYR A 226 -1.18 -32.75 -27.50
N THR A 227 -0.55 -33.92 -27.58
CA THR A 227 -0.75 -34.97 -26.57
C THR A 227 -0.21 -34.57 -25.22
N ASN A 228 1.03 -34.08 -25.17
CA ASN A 228 1.63 -33.60 -23.94
C ASN A 228 1.02 -32.24 -23.48
N ALA A 229 0.66 -31.38 -24.43
CA ALA A 229 -0.05 -30.15 -24.13
C ALA A 229 -1.37 -30.41 -23.39
N LEU A 230 -2.25 -31.24 -23.95
CA LEU A 230 -3.53 -31.59 -23.31
C LEU A 230 -3.34 -32.24 -21.95
N LYS A 231 -2.40 -33.16 -21.81
CA LYS A 231 -2.14 -33.80 -20.52
C LYS A 231 -1.74 -32.78 -19.49
N THR A 232 -0.76 -31.91 -19.80
CA THR A 232 -0.25 -30.92 -18.86
C THR A 232 -1.31 -29.90 -18.48
N TRP A 233 -2.11 -29.41 -19.46
CA TRP A 233 -3.21 -28.51 -19.19
C TRP A 233 -4.30 -29.13 -18.30
N LEU A 234 -4.64 -30.41 -18.51
CA LEU A 234 -5.62 -31.13 -17.69
C LEU A 234 -5.11 -31.33 -16.26
N ASP A 235 -3.84 -31.72 -16.10
CA ASP A 235 -3.22 -31.87 -14.79
C ASP A 235 -3.20 -30.52 -14.02
N LEU A 236 -2.90 -29.41 -14.70
CA LEU A 236 -2.95 -28.05 -14.13
C LEU A 236 -4.37 -27.61 -13.79
N TYR A 237 -5.37 -27.94 -14.62
CA TYR A 237 -6.76 -27.62 -14.33
C TYR A 237 -7.24 -28.29 -13.05
N ASP A 238 -6.88 -29.58 -12.88
CA ASP A 238 -7.28 -30.36 -11.70
C ASP A 238 -6.59 -29.86 -10.41
N LEU A 239 -5.37 -29.36 -10.52
CA LEU A 239 -4.62 -28.79 -9.39
C LEU A 239 -5.05 -27.36 -9.02
N SER A 240 -5.53 -26.60 -9.98
CA SER A 240 -5.89 -25.20 -9.75
C SER A 240 -7.12 -25.05 -8.85
N THR A 241 -7.07 -24.09 -7.93
CA THR A 241 -8.20 -23.63 -7.11
C THR A 241 -8.68 -22.23 -7.49
N ASP A 242 -7.99 -21.59 -8.44
CA ASP A 242 -8.30 -20.25 -8.92
C ASP A 242 -9.19 -20.28 -10.15
N ASP A 243 -10.34 -19.60 -10.07
CA ASP A 243 -11.34 -19.55 -11.15
C ASP A 243 -10.77 -18.93 -12.43
N THR A 244 -9.91 -17.91 -12.31
CA THR A 244 -9.30 -17.22 -13.45
C THR A 244 -8.35 -18.14 -14.19
N GLN A 245 -7.52 -18.87 -13.43
CA GLN A 245 -6.60 -19.84 -13.99
C GLN A 245 -7.36 -20.99 -14.66
N LYS A 246 -8.43 -21.51 -14.04
CA LYS A 246 -9.26 -22.58 -14.64
C LYS A 246 -9.92 -22.14 -15.95
N ALA A 247 -10.54 -20.96 -15.97
CA ALA A 247 -11.15 -20.42 -17.18
C ALA A 247 -10.11 -20.21 -18.31
N ARG A 248 -8.90 -19.76 -17.93
CA ARG A 248 -7.80 -19.62 -18.88
C ARG A 248 -7.37 -20.98 -19.45
N ILE A 249 -7.21 -21.98 -18.58
CA ILE A 249 -6.82 -23.34 -19.00
C ILE A 249 -7.91 -23.96 -19.90
N ASP A 250 -9.21 -23.76 -19.60
CA ASP A 250 -10.30 -24.21 -20.48
C ASP A 250 -10.19 -23.62 -21.87
N SER A 251 -9.88 -22.34 -22.01
CA SER A 251 -9.66 -21.69 -23.29
C SER A 251 -8.48 -22.29 -24.03
N LEU A 252 -7.37 -22.56 -23.34
CA LEU A 252 -6.17 -23.18 -23.94
C LEU A 252 -6.41 -24.64 -24.35
N LEU A 253 -7.13 -25.39 -23.53
CA LEU A 253 -7.58 -26.76 -23.89
C LEU A 253 -8.48 -26.75 -25.13
N ALA A 254 -9.43 -25.81 -25.20
CA ALA A 254 -10.31 -25.63 -26.33
C ALA A 254 -9.53 -25.34 -27.62
N ASP A 255 -8.53 -24.46 -27.55
CA ASP A 255 -7.68 -24.13 -28.67
C ASP A 255 -6.92 -25.37 -29.20
N VAL A 256 -6.39 -26.21 -28.32
CA VAL A 256 -5.72 -27.46 -28.67
C VAL A 256 -6.72 -28.46 -29.32
N TYR A 257 -7.93 -28.59 -28.75
CA TYR A 257 -8.97 -29.43 -29.36
C TYR A 257 -9.38 -28.97 -30.75
N LEU A 258 -9.46 -27.64 -31.00
CA LEU A 258 -9.71 -27.10 -32.33
C LEU A 258 -8.59 -27.45 -33.33
N LYS A 259 -7.32 -27.41 -32.88
CA LYS A 259 -6.16 -27.86 -33.70
C LYS A 259 -6.20 -29.35 -34.05
N LEU A 260 -6.81 -30.14 -33.18
CA LEU A 260 -7.03 -31.57 -33.37
C LEU A 260 -8.32 -31.90 -34.16
N ASP A 261 -8.97 -30.92 -34.77
CA ASP A 261 -10.25 -31.08 -35.49
C ASP A 261 -11.35 -31.70 -34.61
N SER A 262 -11.40 -31.32 -33.35
CA SER A 262 -12.30 -31.85 -32.33
C SER A 262 -13.18 -30.76 -31.72
N PRO A 263 -14.07 -30.11 -32.53
CA PRO A 263 -14.80 -28.92 -32.09
C PRO A 263 -15.80 -29.19 -30.94
N GLU A 264 -16.35 -30.39 -30.83
CA GLU A 264 -17.28 -30.75 -29.75
C GLU A 264 -16.59 -30.69 -28.38
N GLN A 265 -15.37 -31.18 -28.29
CA GLN A 265 -14.56 -31.11 -27.06
C GLN A 265 -14.16 -29.66 -26.76
N ALA A 266 -13.83 -28.88 -27.77
CA ALA A 266 -13.53 -27.45 -27.60
C ALA A 266 -14.74 -26.69 -27.04
N TYR A 267 -15.92 -26.88 -27.63
CA TYR A 267 -17.15 -26.24 -27.14
C TYR A 267 -17.51 -26.67 -25.70
N ALA A 268 -17.24 -27.93 -25.36
CA ALA A 268 -17.45 -28.43 -23.99
C ALA A 268 -16.58 -27.66 -22.97
N ARG A 269 -15.32 -27.35 -23.33
CA ARG A 269 -14.41 -26.54 -22.48
C ARG A 269 -14.87 -25.10 -22.40
N TYR A 270 -15.24 -24.45 -23.48
CA TYR A 270 -15.82 -23.13 -23.47
C TYR A 270 -17.11 -23.07 -22.64
N GLN A 271 -17.95 -24.11 -22.68
CA GLN A 271 -19.14 -24.21 -21.86
C GLN A 271 -18.80 -24.39 -20.37
N ASP A 272 -17.73 -25.08 -20.05
CA ASP A 272 -17.25 -25.22 -18.66
C ASP A 272 -16.86 -23.85 -18.11
N ALA A 273 -16.04 -23.10 -18.84
CA ALA A 273 -15.66 -21.74 -18.47
C ALA A 273 -16.89 -20.82 -18.25
N VAL A 274 -17.84 -20.82 -19.20
CA VAL A 274 -19.06 -20.00 -19.14
C VAL A 274 -19.94 -20.36 -17.94
N ASN A 275 -20.09 -21.64 -17.63
CA ASN A 275 -21.01 -22.09 -16.59
C ASN A 275 -20.44 -21.93 -15.17
N ASN A 276 -19.14 -22.12 -15.01
CA ASN A 276 -18.52 -22.22 -13.70
C ASN A 276 -17.73 -20.96 -13.28
N PHE A 277 -17.22 -20.17 -14.24
CA PHE A 277 -16.31 -19.05 -13.97
C PHE A 277 -16.80 -17.70 -14.55
N PRO A 278 -18.05 -17.26 -14.33
CA PRO A 278 -18.66 -16.13 -15.04
C PRO A 278 -17.98 -14.77 -14.78
N ARG A 279 -17.07 -14.68 -13.82
CA ARG A 279 -16.37 -13.43 -13.47
C ARG A 279 -15.12 -13.18 -14.31
N THR A 280 -14.65 -14.18 -15.04
CA THR A 280 -13.36 -14.13 -15.72
C THR A 280 -13.48 -13.57 -17.14
N TYR A 281 -12.42 -12.95 -17.62
CA TYR A 281 -12.36 -12.44 -18.99
C TYR A 281 -12.31 -13.60 -20.02
N ASP A 282 -11.62 -14.69 -19.69
CA ASP A 282 -11.57 -15.88 -20.55
C ASP A 282 -12.96 -16.49 -20.76
N SER A 283 -13.83 -16.50 -19.72
CA SER A 283 -15.23 -16.92 -19.88
C SER A 283 -16.04 -15.99 -20.78
N TYR A 284 -15.73 -14.70 -20.81
CA TYR A 284 -16.35 -13.79 -21.76
C TYR A 284 -15.93 -14.08 -23.20
N LEU A 285 -14.65 -14.36 -23.45
CA LEU A 285 -14.16 -14.77 -24.77
C LEU A 285 -14.78 -16.11 -25.19
N ALA A 286 -14.87 -17.06 -24.27
CA ALA A 286 -15.54 -18.36 -24.49
C ALA A 286 -17.02 -18.15 -24.83
N LEU A 287 -17.75 -17.30 -24.12
CA LEU A 287 -19.13 -16.92 -24.42
C LEU A 287 -19.27 -16.37 -25.84
N LEU A 288 -18.41 -15.45 -26.25
CA LEU A 288 -18.44 -14.90 -27.60
C LEU A 288 -18.19 -15.97 -28.67
N THR A 289 -17.25 -16.87 -28.39
CA THR A 289 -16.93 -17.98 -29.31
C THR A 289 -18.12 -18.94 -29.46
N LEU A 290 -18.78 -19.30 -28.36
CA LEU A 290 -19.96 -20.17 -28.40
C LEU A 290 -21.12 -19.52 -29.17
N LEU A 291 -21.39 -18.23 -28.94
CA LEU A 291 -22.44 -17.48 -29.62
C LEU A 291 -22.18 -17.36 -31.13
N ASN A 292 -20.91 -17.10 -31.51
CA ASN A 292 -20.52 -17.02 -32.93
C ASN A 292 -20.57 -18.38 -33.66
N SER A 293 -20.56 -19.46 -32.89
CA SER A 293 -20.65 -20.83 -33.37
C SER A 293 -22.07 -21.42 -33.26
N ASP A 294 -23.08 -20.58 -33.04
CA ASP A 294 -24.48 -20.94 -32.86
C ASP A 294 -24.71 -21.98 -31.73
N GLN A 295 -23.85 -22.00 -30.73
CA GLN A 295 -24.01 -22.88 -29.58
C GLN A 295 -24.97 -22.27 -28.56
N THR A 296 -25.80 -23.10 -27.93
CA THR A 296 -26.70 -22.68 -26.88
C THR A 296 -25.95 -22.37 -25.60
N VAL A 297 -26.29 -21.25 -24.93
CA VAL A 297 -25.70 -20.87 -23.67
C VAL A 297 -26.80 -20.62 -22.62
N ASN A 298 -26.47 -20.79 -21.35
CA ASN A 298 -27.38 -20.49 -20.27
C ASN A 298 -27.53 -18.96 -20.17
N GLU A 299 -28.77 -18.43 -20.33
CA GLU A 299 -29.02 -17.00 -20.34
C GLU A 299 -28.72 -16.34 -18.99
N TYR A 300 -28.83 -17.04 -17.86
CA TYR A 300 -28.44 -16.51 -16.55
C TYR A 300 -26.92 -16.33 -16.47
N GLN A 301 -26.14 -17.32 -16.89
CA GLN A 301 -24.68 -17.22 -16.95
C GLN A 301 -24.22 -16.15 -17.94
N ARG A 302 -24.87 -16.08 -19.10
CA ARG A 302 -24.65 -14.99 -20.07
C ARG A 302 -24.89 -13.63 -19.45
N GLY A 303 -25.97 -13.48 -18.67
CA GLY A 303 -26.25 -12.26 -17.89
C GLY A 303 -25.16 -11.91 -16.91
N LEU A 304 -24.68 -12.90 -16.13
CA LEU A 304 -23.59 -12.71 -15.16
C LEU A 304 -22.29 -12.30 -15.83
N ILE A 305 -21.86 -13.01 -16.89
CA ILE A 305 -20.64 -12.71 -17.62
C ILE A 305 -20.67 -11.28 -18.16
N ASN A 306 -21.77 -10.91 -18.84
CA ASN A 306 -21.92 -9.56 -19.37
C ASN A 306 -21.89 -8.49 -18.26
N TYR A 307 -22.51 -8.76 -17.11
CA TYR A 307 -22.46 -7.87 -15.95
C TYR A 307 -21.03 -7.65 -15.49
N TYR A 308 -20.26 -8.73 -15.26
CA TYR A 308 -18.89 -8.62 -14.77
C TYR A 308 -17.91 -7.99 -15.77
N GLN A 309 -18.28 -8.02 -17.07
CA GLN A 309 -17.50 -7.36 -18.13
C GLN A 309 -18.02 -5.94 -18.46
N GLY A 310 -18.91 -5.37 -17.63
CA GLY A 310 -19.43 -4.02 -17.82
C GLY A 310 -20.39 -3.87 -19.01
N GLN A 311 -20.87 -4.99 -19.60
CA GLN A 311 -21.81 -5.00 -20.72
C GLN A 311 -23.25 -4.97 -20.19
N TYR A 312 -23.59 -3.95 -19.40
CA TYR A 312 -24.81 -3.89 -18.60
C TYR A 312 -26.11 -4.01 -19.41
N ALA A 313 -26.15 -3.42 -20.61
CA ALA A 313 -27.33 -3.53 -21.48
C ALA A 313 -27.54 -4.97 -21.95
N LEU A 314 -26.48 -5.63 -22.44
CA LEU A 314 -26.53 -7.03 -22.88
C LEU A 314 -26.79 -7.99 -21.71
N SER A 315 -26.31 -7.65 -20.53
CA SER A 315 -26.58 -8.37 -19.29
C SER A 315 -28.07 -8.33 -18.95
N SER A 316 -28.67 -7.14 -18.95
CA SER A 316 -30.11 -6.98 -18.69
C SER A 316 -30.97 -7.76 -19.70
N GLU A 317 -30.64 -7.70 -20.99
CA GLU A 317 -31.33 -8.47 -22.02
C GLU A 317 -31.26 -9.99 -21.77
N ALA A 318 -30.09 -10.50 -21.37
CA ALA A 318 -29.93 -11.91 -21.06
C ALA A 318 -30.74 -12.31 -19.83
N PHE A 319 -30.75 -11.51 -18.76
CA PHE A 319 -31.58 -11.77 -17.59
C PHE A 319 -33.08 -11.69 -17.88
N HIS A 320 -33.53 -10.80 -18.75
CA HIS A 320 -34.94 -10.77 -19.17
C HIS A 320 -35.32 -12.06 -19.92
N ARG A 321 -34.50 -12.53 -20.89
CA ARG A 321 -34.73 -13.81 -21.57
C ARG A 321 -34.73 -14.99 -20.59
N TYR A 322 -33.86 -14.95 -19.57
CA TYR A 322 -33.85 -15.97 -18.52
C TYR A 322 -35.18 -15.97 -17.73
N ILE A 323 -35.67 -14.80 -17.31
CA ILE A 323 -36.94 -14.66 -16.58
C ILE A 323 -38.11 -15.17 -17.41
N GLU A 324 -38.19 -14.77 -18.67
CA GLU A 324 -39.23 -15.19 -19.61
C GLU A 324 -39.25 -16.70 -19.86
N SER A 325 -38.08 -17.31 -19.98
CA SER A 325 -37.94 -18.77 -20.25
C SER A 325 -38.06 -19.61 -18.97
N ASN A 326 -37.97 -19.02 -17.77
CA ASN A 326 -37.98 -19.72 -16.48
C ASN A 326 -39.00 -19.08 -15.52
N PRO A 327 -40.30 -19.29 -15.70
CA PRO A 327 -41.32 -18.65 -14.84
C PRO A 327 -41.22 -18.97 -13.34
N ALA A 328 -40.53 -20.05 -12.99
CA ALA A 328 -40.30 -20.47 -11.61
C ALA A 328 -38.91 -19.98 -11.06
N HIS A 329 -38.33 -18.96 -11.67
CA HIS A 329 -37.06 -18.38 -11.22
C HIS A 329 -37.15 -17.85 -9.78
N ASN A 330 -36.05 -17.83 -9.07
CA ASN A 330 -35.98 -17.42 -7.66
C ASN A 330 -35.85 -15.88 -7.43
N GLY A 331 -35.91 -15.08 -8.48
CA GLY A 331 -35.77 -13.61 -8.38
C GLY A 331 -34.36 -13.06 -8.46
N SER A 332 -33.31 -13.90 -8.43
CA SER A 332 -31.91 -13.41 -8.43
C SER A 332 -31.54 -12.55 -9.64
N ALA A 333 -32.19 -12.75 -10.79
CA ALA A 333 -31.97 -11.93 -11.98
C ALA A 333 -32.39 -10.46 -11.77
N PHE A 334 -33.42 -10.17 -10.96
CA PHE A 334 -33.83 -8.79 -10.65
C PHE A 334 -32.74 -8.02 -9.92
N TYR A 335 -31.97 -8.68 -9.06
CA TYR A 335 -30.85 -8.01 -8.38
C TYR A 335 -29.85 -7.45 -9.38
N TYR A 336 -29.41 -8.28 -10.35
CA TYR A 336 -28.46 -7.84 -11.37
C TYR A 336 -29.07 -6.87 -12.39
N ILE A 337 -30.35 -6.98 -12.71
CA ILE A 337 -31.05 -5.99 -13.53
C ILE A 337 -31.06 -4.63 -12.83
N GLY A 338 -31.36 -4.58 -11.53
CA GLY A 338 -31.29 -3.35 -10.74
C GLY A 338 -29.89 -2.74 -10.73
N LEU A 339 -28.85 -3.56 -10.55
CA LEU A 339 -27.45 -3.09 -10.64
C LEU A 339 -27.11 -2.57 -12.05
N ASN A 340 -27.52 -3.30 -13.10
CA ASN A 340 -27.30 -2.84 -14.47
C ASN A 340 -27.95 -1.48 -14.74
N GLN A 341 -29.21 -1.29 -14.32
CA GLN A 341 -29.94 -0.02 -14.45
C GLN A 341 -29.22 1.11 -13.71
N MET A 342 -28.71 0.82 -12.52
CA MET A 342 -27.89 1.77 -11.76
C MET A 342 -26.64 2.20 -12.55
N PHE A 343 -25.88 1.25 -13.10
CA PHE A 343 -24.67 1.54 -13.90
C PHE A 343 -24.98 2.22 -15.24
N LEU A 344 -26.17 2.00 -15.79
CA LEU A 344 -26.65 2.69 -17.01
C LEU A 344 -27.22 4.08 -16.71
N GLY A 345 -27.32 4.49 -15.43
CA GLY A 345 -27.86 5.79 -15.03
C GLY A 345 -29.39 5.84 -14.93
N ASP A 346 -30.08 4.70 -15.06
CA ASP A 346 -31.53 4.61 -14.90
C ASP A 346 -31.89 4.32 -13.43
N TYR A 347 -31.62 5.30 -12.58
CA TYR A 347 -31.71 5.17 -11.14
C TYR A 347 -33.12 4.91 -10.63
N GLN A 348 -34.14 5.51 -11.28
CA GLN A 348 -35.51 5.32 -10.87
C GLN A 348 -35.97 3.87 -11.14
N SER A 349 -35.67 3.34 -12.32
CA SER A 349 -35.97 1.94 -12.66
C SER A 349 -35.21 0.97 -11.74
N ALA A 350 -33.98 1.29 -11.36
CA ALA A 350 -33.20 0.48 -10.42
C ALA A 350 -33.92 0.35 -9.06
N VAL A 351 -34.40 1.48 -8.50
CA VAL A 351 -35.17 1.48 -7.25
C VAL A 351 -36.41 0.59 -7.36
N GLU A 352 -37.15 0.68 -8.48
CA GLU A 352 -38.36 -0.12 -8.74
C GLU A 352 -38.05 -1.61 -8.90
N THR A 353 -36.93 -1.91 -9.56
CA THR A 353 -36.47 -3.30 -9.76
C THR A 353 -36.07 -3.94 -8.44
N PHE A 354 -35.30 -3.23 -7.60
CA PHE A 354 -34.97 -3.71 -6.26
C PHE A 354 -36.25 -3.87 -5.40
N ALA A 355 -37.18 -2.94 -5.48
CA ALA A 355 -38.47 -3.07 -4.78
C ALA A 355 -39.24 -4.34 -5.25
N THR A 356 -39.20 -4.65 -6.54
CA THR A 356 -39.81 -5.88 -7.08
C THR A 356 -39.18 -7.15 -6.47
N LEU A 357 -37.87 -7.20 -6.30
CA LEU A 357 -37.22 -8.32 -5.61
C LEU A 357 -37.62 -8.39 -4.15
N ILE A 358 -37.66 -7.26 -3.45
CA ILE A 358 -38.00 -7.15 -2.04
C ILE A 358 -39.43 -7.64 -1.80
N GLU A 359 -40.40 -7.22 -2.63
CA GLU A 359 -41.80 -7.53 -2.46
C GLU A 359 -42.16 -8.96 -2.82
N ASN A 360 -41.54 -9.50 -3.90
CA ASN A 360 -41.97 -10.77 -4.46
C ASN A 360 -41.08 -11.96 -4.12
N TYR A 361 -39.81 -11.72 -3.64
CA TYR A 361 -38.82 -12.76 -3.40
C TYR A 361 -38.14 -12.61 -2.03
N PRO A 362 -38.85 -12.62 -0.90
CA PRO A 362 -38.29 -12.37 0.43
C PRO A 362 -37.27 -13.43 0.87
N ASP A 363 -37.34 -14.65 0.29
CA ASP A 363 -36.39 -15.75 0.58
C ASP A 363 -35.15 -15.73 -0.33
N ASN A 364 -35.02 -14.74 -1.20
CA ASN A 364 -33.88 -14.65 -2.12
C ASN A 364 -32.59 -14.32 -1.37
N GLN A 365 -31.49 -14.92 -1.80
CA GLN A 365 -30.17 -14.68 -1.21
C GLN A 365 -29.70 -13.20 -1.28
N PHE A 366 -30.24 -12.40 -2.19
CA PHE A 366 -29.95 -10.97 -2.34
C PHE A 366 -30.99 -10.08 -1.66
N TYR A 367 -31.89 -10.63 -0.82
CA TYR A 367 -32.98 -9.88 -0.21
C TYR A 367 -32.47 -8.67 0.59
N ALA A 368 -31.55 -8.89 1.55
CA ALA A 368 -30.96 -7.80 2.35
C ALA A 368 -30.12 -6.85 1.47
N SER A 369 -29.36 -7.41 0.51
CA SER A 369 -28.59 -6.61 -0.44
C SER A 369 -29.47 -5.71 -1.31
N ALA A 370 -30.67 -6.16 -1.68
CA ALA A 370 -31.59 -5.34 -2.47
C ALA A 370 -32.12 -4.12 -1.69
N TRP A 371 -32.32 -4.25 -0.36
CA TRP A 371 -32.61 -3.12 0.50
C TRP A 371 -31.45 -2.13 0.58
N ASP A 372 -30.24 -2.63 0.71
CA ASP A 372 -29.03 -1.81 0.75
C ASP A 372 -28.82 -1.05 -0.56
N GLU A 373 -28.86 -1.76 -1.70
CA GLU A 373 -28.69 -1.14 -3.02
C GLU A 373 -29.79 -0.12 -3.33
N LYS A 374 -31.03 -0.44 -2.98
CA LYS A 374 -32.16 0.50 -3.13
C LYS A 374 -31.89 1.77 -2.33
N SER A 375 -31.50 1.63 -1.06
CA SER A 375 -31.09 2.76 -0.22
C SER A 375 -29.95 3.55 -0.83
N TYR A 376 -28.91 2.83 -1.33
CA TYR A 376 -27.74 3.45 -1.96
C TYR A 376 -28.12 4.29 -3.18
N VAL A 377 -28.96 3.76 -4.08
CA VAL A 377 -29.46 4.52 -5.23
C VAL A 377 -30.25 5.75 -4.78
N GLU A 378 -31.12 5.61 -3.77
CA GLU A 378 -31.95 6.70 -3.26
C GLU A 378 -31.13 7.86 -2.68
N TRP A 379 -30.12 7.58 -1.84
CA TRP A 379 -29.37 8.66 -1.20
C TRP A 379 -28.19 9.16 -2.03
N TYR A 380 -27.50 8.29 -2.77
CA TYR A 380 -26.27 8.65 -3.47
C TYR A 380 -26.54 9.23 -4.86
N TYR A 381 -27.34 8.53 -5.67
CA TYR A 381 -27.61 8.96 -7.04
C TYR A 381 -28.80 9.91 -7.17
N LEU A 382 -29.84 9.69 -6.37
CA LEU A 382 -31.03 10.55 -6.36
C LEU A 382 -30.95 11.67 -5.30
N GLU A 383 -29.89 11.74 -4.53
CA GLU A 383 -29.62 12.70 -3.46
C GLU A 383 -30.75 12.79 -2.41
N ASN A 384 -31.58 11.75 -2.31
CA ASN A 384 -32.68 11.69 -1.35
C ASN A 384 -32.26 11.00 -0.05
N PHE A 385 -31.41 11.68 0.72
CA PHE A 385 -30.86 11.16 1.98
C PHE A 385 -31.92 10.70 2.96
N ALA A 386 -33.07 11.40 3.01
CA ALA A 386 -34.13 11.02 3.93
C ALA A 386 -34.77 9.69 3.56
N GLN A 387 -35.00 9.46 2.27
CA GLN A 387 -35.61 8.24 1.78
C GLN A 387 -34.61 7.07 1.87
N GLY A 388 -33.35 7.24 1.47
CA GLY A 388 -32.37 6.19 1.57
C GLY A 388 -32.19 5.70 3.02
N ALA A 389 -32.05 6.63 3.98
CA ALA A 389 -32.00 6.25 5.39
C ALA A 389 -33.31 5.55 5.86
N GLN A 390 -34.48 6.03 5.42
CA GLN A 390 -35.75 5.42 5.80
C GLN A 390 -35.89 4.00 5.26
N THR A 391 -35.42 3.73 4.05
CA THR A 391 -35.38 2.38 3.45
C THR A 391 -34.69 1.38 4.38
N LEU A 392 -33.49 1.72 4.90
CA LEU A 392 -32.79 0.85 5.85
C LEU A 392 -33.52 0.72 7.20
N ILE A 393 -34.08 1.81 7.70
CA ILE A 393 -34.88 1.79 8.94
C ILE A 393 -36.13 0.90 8.80
N ASP A 394 -36.78 0.91 7.65
CA ASP A 394 -37.97 0.07 7.38
C ASP A 394 -37.59 -1.42 7.32
N PHE A 395 -36.39 -1.75 6.74
CA PHE A 395 -35.88 -3.11 6.83
C PHE A 395 -35.73 -3.56 8.29
N VAL A 396 -35.04 -2.77 9.11
CA VAL A 396 -34.80 -3.13 10.52
C VAL A 396 -36.11 -3.28 11.31
N LYS A 397 -37.08 -2.46 11.00
CA LYS A 397 -38.44 -2.55 11.62
C LYS A 397 -39.14 -3.86 11.28
N LEU A 398 -38.96 -4.35 10.05
CA LEU A 398 -39.54 -5.61 9.57
C LEU A 398 -38.74 -6.83 10.04
N HIS A 399 -37.43 -6.68 10.12
CA HIS A 399 -36.47 -7.76 10.34
C HIS A 399 -35.41 -7.42 11.42
N PRO A 400 -35.81 -7.15 12.67
CA PRO A 400 -34.90 -6.71 13.72
C PRO A 400 -33.84 -7.78 14.09
N ASP A 401 -34.16 -9.05 13.84
CA ASP A 401 -33.24 -10.17 14.16
C ASP A 401 -32.31 -10.56 13.01
N TYR A 402 -32.36 -9.86 11.87
CA TYR A 402 -31.44 -10.12 10.76
C TYR A 402 -30.00 -9.70 11.12
N PRO A 403 -28.98 -10.43 10.66
CA PRO A 403 -27.58 -10.08 10.92
C PRO A 403 -27.19 -8.68 10.42
N GLU A 404 -27.84 -8.21 9.36
CA GLU A 404 -27.61 -6.90 8.74
C GLU A 404 -28.30 -5.75 9.50
N ALA A 405 -29.27 -6.02 10.34
CA ALA A 405 -30.09 -5.00 11.01
C ALA A 405 -29.28 -3.94 11.78
N PRO A 406 -28.29 -4.29 12.63
CA PRO A 406 -27.49 -3.28 13.33
C PRO A 406 -26.63 -2.46 12.36
N GLY A 407 -26.08 -3.09 11.32
CA GLY A 407 -25.34 -2.40 10.26
C GLY A 407 -26.21 -1.38 9.53
N PHE A 408 -27.45 -1.72 9.25
CA PHE A 408 -28.39 -0.81 8.57
C PHE A 408 -28.82 0.37 9.44
N ILE A 409 -28.93 0.21 10.77
CA ILE A 409 -29.13 1.37 11.66
C ILE A 409 -27.90 2.29 11.63
N TYR A 410 -26.70 1.70 11.67
CA TYR A 410 -25.45 2.46 11.61
C TYR A 410 -25.37 3.28 10.32
N GLU A 411 -25.62 2.65 9.16
CA GLU A 411 -25.61 3.31 7.87
C GLU A 411 -26.74 4.34 7.70
N ALA A 412 -27.93 4.08 8.22
CA ALA A 412 -28.99 5.07 8.23
C ALA A 412 -28.56 6.36 8.97
N GLY A 413 -27.85 6.22 10.09
CA GLY A 413 -27.22 7.33 10.80
C GLY A 413 -26.22 8.07 9.91
N ARG A 414 -25.34 7.35 9.21
CA ARG A 414 -24.36 7.91 8.26
C ARG A 414 -25.03 8.65 7.09
N ILE A 415 -26.10 8.07 6.54
CA ILE A 415 -26.84 8.70 5.44
C ILE A 415 -27.50 10.00 5.92
N PHE A 416 -28.11 10.01 7.11
CA PHE A 416 -28.64 11.25 7.69
C PHE A 416 -27.55 12.30 7.94
N GLU A 417 -26.37 11.89 8.42
CA GLU A 417 -25.24 12.81 8.62
C GLU A 417 -24.79 13.44 7.30
N ARG A 418 -24.67 12.61 6.25
CA ARG A 418 -24.31 13.08 4.89
C ARG A 418 -25.32 14.09 4.35
N GLY A 419 -26.58 13.89 4.64
CA GLY A 419 -27.67 14.81 4.32
C GLY A 419 -27.80 16.01 5.26
N ASP A 420 -26.83 16.23 6.17
CA ASP A 420 -26.82 17.27 7.21
C ASP A 420 -28.03 17.23 8.16
N ARG A 421 -28.63 16.04 8.31
CA ARG A 421 -29.76 15.77 9.22
C ARG A 421 -29.25 15.25 10.57
N LEU A 422 -28.39 16.05 11.20
CA LEU A 422 -27.59 15.65 12.36
C LEU A 422 -28.41 15.13 13.55
N THR A 423 -29.60 15.72 13.80
CA THR A 423 -30.49 15.26 14.87
C THR A 423 -31.03 13.86 14.60
N GLN A 424 -31.40 13.55 13.33
CA GLN A 424 -31.88 12.24 12.94
C GLN A 424 -30.76 11.21 12.99
N ALA A 425 -29.53 11.58 12.54
CA ALA A 425 -28.36 10.73 12.64
C ALA A 425 -28.08 10.32 14.11
N ALA A 426 -28.02 11.31 15.01
CA ALA A 426 -27.81 11.07 16.43
C ALA A 426 -28.88 10.12 17.02
N THR A 427 -30.14 10.27 16.63
CA THR A 427 -31.23 9.39 17.10
C THR A 427 -31.03 7.95 16.65
N GLN A 428 -30.61 7.69 15.40
CA GLN A 428 -30.36 6.32 14.95
C GLN A 428 -29.16 5.69 15.67
N TRP A 429 -28.09 6.43 15.89
CA TRP A 429 -26.93 5.94 16.60
C TRP A 429 -27.18 5.70 18.11
N GLU A 430 -28.01 6.52 18.75
CA GLU A 430 -28.48 6.26 20.13
C GLU A 430 -29.37 5.00 20.18
N ARG A 431 -30.20 4.80 19.16
CA ARG A 431 -31.01 3.58 19.00
C ARG A 431 -30.13 2.35 18.85
N LEU A 432 -29.02 2.44 18.09
CA LEU A 432 -28.13 1.31 17.85
C LEU A 432 -27.56 0.75 19.16
N ILE A 433 -27.06 1.59 20.05
CA ILE A 433 -26.55 1.12 21.35
C ILE A 433 -27.66 0.62 22.27
N ASP A 434 -28.89 1.09 22.13
CA ASP A 434 -30.03 0.65 22.93
C ASP A 434 -30.54 -0.74 22.48
N GLU A 435 -30.63 -0.97 21.18
CA GLU A 435 -31.21 -2.20 20.60
C GLU A 435 -30.13 -3.28 20.33
N TYR A 436 -28.89 -2.89 19.98
CA TYR A 436 -27.81 -3.79 19.60
C TYR A 436 -26.48 -3.43 20.31
N PRO A 437 -26.41 -3.47 21.64
CA PRO A 437 -25.24 -3.01 22.41
C PRO A 437 -23.96 -3.82 22.14
N LEU A 438 -24.07 -5.03 21.60
CA LEU A 438 -22.92 -5.90 21.27
C LEU A 438 -22.46 -5.77 19.81
N TYR A 439 -23.10 -4.91 19.03
CA TYR A 439 -22.63 -4.67 17.67
C TYR A 439 -21.29 -3.92 17.70
N GLU A 440 -20.33 -4.33 16.87
CA GLU A 440 -18.95 -3.85 16.89
C GLU A 440 -18.82 -2.30 16.84
N ASN A 441 -19.71 -1.62 16.10
CA ASN A 441 -19.69 -0.17 15.96
C ASN A 441 -20.63 0.58 16.93
N SER A 442 -21.17 -0.08 17.96
CA SER A 442 -22.13 0.57 18.86
C SER A 442 -21.51 1.68 19.71
N ILE A 443 -20.25 1.50 20.14
CA ILE A 443 -19.50 2.52 20.88
C ILE A 443 -19.18 3.71 19.96
N ASP A 444 -18.75 3.45 18.73
CA ASP A 444 -18.51 4.51 17.74
C ASP A 444 -19.78 5.27 17.35
N ALA A 445 -20.88 4.55 17.18
CA ALA A 445 -22.19 5.18 16.93
C ALA A 445 -22.57 6.16 18.05
N LEU A 446 -22.41 5.75 19.31
CA LEU A 446 -22.69 6.62 20.45
C LEU A 446 -21.78 7.86 20.47
N PHE A 447 -20.51 7.70 20.14
CA PHE A 447 -19.57 8.81 19.98
C PHE A 447 -20.01 9.77 18.86
N LEU A 448 -20.34 9.24 17.67
CA LEU A 448 -20.83 10.03 16.53
C LEU A 448 -22.14 10.76 16.84
N SER A 449 -23.03 10.17 17.65
CA SER A 449 -24.21 10.84 18.16
C SER A 449 -23.81 12.08 18.99
N GLY A 450 -22.84 11.93 19.90
CA GLY A 450 -22.31 13.04 20.69
C GLY A 450 -21.76 14.18 19.83
N ILE A 451 -21.00 13.83 18.77
CA ILE A 451 -20.48 14.81 17.79
C ILE A 451 -21.63 15.54 17.06
N CYS A 452 -22.67 14.80 16.62
CA CYS A 452 -23.84 15.44 15.99
C CYS A 452 -24.58 16.38 16.94
N ARG A 453 -24.73 16.02 18.22
CA ARG A 453 -25.28 16.88 19.27
C ARG A 453 -24.42 18.13 19.49
N TYR A 454 -23.09 17.98 19.50
CA TYR A 454 -22.15 19.09 19.61
C TYR A 454 -22.26 20.06 18.41
N ARG A 455 -22.26 19.53 17.17
CA ARG A 455 -22.45 20.30 15.92
C ARG A 455 -23.77 21.07 15.86
N THR A 456 -24.84 20.49 16.39
CA THR A 456 -26.13 21.18 16.50
C THR A 456 -26.21 22.14 17.66
N LYS A 457 -25.09 22.38 18.39
CA LYS A 457 -24.98 23.27 19.56
C LYS A 457 -25.89 22.89 20.73
N ASN A 458 -26.39 21.64 20.71
CA ASN A 458 -27.13 21.06 21.83
C ASN A 458 -26.15 20.48 22.85
N TYR A 459 -25.44 21.38 23.54
CA TYR A 459 -24.32 21.02 24.43
C TYR A 459 -24.76 20.15 25.61
N ASP A 460 -25.97 20.33 26.12
CA ASP A 460 -26.47 19.49 27.23
C ASP A 460 -26.72 18.05 26.78
N ALA A 461 -27.31 17.87 25.58
CA ALA A 461 -27.46 16.53 25.02
C ALA A 461 -26.10 15.91 24.65
N ALA A 462 -25.18 16.67 24.06
CA ALA A 462 -23.82 16.21 23.78
C ALA A 462 -23.11 15.74 25.06
N LEU A 463 -23.18 16.53 26.15
CA LEU A 463 -22.60 16.16 27.42
C LEU A 463 -23.23 14.89 27.99
N SER A 464 -24.56 14.72 27.90
CA SER A 464 -25.24 13.50 28.31
C SER A 464 -24.76 12.29 27.53
N THR A 465 -24.62 12.44 26.20
CA THR A 465 -24.18 11.35 25.31
C THR A 465 -22.74 10.96 25.58
N PHE A 466 -21.81 11.92 25.73
CA PHE A 466 -20.41 11.61 26.05
C PHE A 466 -20.23 11.06 27.46
N ASN A 467 -21.01 11.48 28.46
CA ASN A 467 -21.02 10.85 29.76
C ASN A 467 -21.55 9.40 29.69
N ARG A 468 -22.54 9.13 28.86
CA ARG A 468 -22.98 7.77 28.60
C ARG A 468 -21.88 6.93 27.94
N LEU A 469 -21.17 7.49 26.95
CA LEU A 469 -20.00 6.85 26.34
C LEU A 469 -18.97 6.49 27.39
N LEU A 470 -18.63 7.41 28.29
CA LEU A 470 -17.68 7.18 29.39
C LEU A 470 -18.11 6.02 30.29
N LEU A 471 -19.42 5.87 30.53
CA LEU A 471 -19.96 4.78 31.39
C LEU A 471 -19.92 3.41 30.72
N VAL A 472 -20.05 3.31 29.40
CA VAL A 472 -20.11 2.04 28.68
C VAL A 472 -18.78 1.62 28.09
N SER A 473 -17.81 2.54 27.99
CA SER A 473 -16.49 2.28 27.44
C SER A 473 -15.61 1.48 28.40
N THR A 474 -14.92 0.49 27.86
CA THR A 474 -13.94 -0.33 28.59
C THR A 474 -12.52 -0.16 28.07
N GLN A 475 -12.36 0.37 26.87
CA GLN A 475 -11.06 0.60 26.26
C GLN A 475 -10.50 1.97 26.70
N PRO A 476 -9.22 2.06 27.10
CA PRO A 476 -8.60 3.31 27.51
C PRO A 476 -8.73 4.45 26.48
N ALA A 477 -8.60 4.12 25.17
CA ALA A 477 -8.75 5.07 24.08
C ALA A 477 -10.16 5.68 24.00
N ASP A 478 -11.22 4.87 24.21
CA ASP A 478 -12.60 5.35 24.23
C ASP A 478 -12.89 6.23 25.46
N ILE A 479 -12.28 5.89 26.60
CA ILE A 479 -12.37 6.71 27.82
C ILE A 479 -11.69 8.06 27.60
N ALA A 480 -10.48 8.07 27.02
CA ALA A 480 -9.77 9.29 26.68
C ALA A 480 -10.59 10.17 25.71
N ARG A 481 -11.16 9.57 24.67
CA ARG A 481 -12.03 10.19 23.69
C ARG A 481 -13.28 10.83 24.34
N ALA A 482 -13.91 10.14 25.27
CA ALA A 482 -15.07 10.62 25.98
C ALA A 482 -14.71 11.84 26.87
N HIS A 483 -13.66 11.73 27.70
CA HIS A 483 -13.19 12.85 28.51
C HIS A 483 -12.79 14.07 27.68
N PHE A 484 -12.08 13.85 26.56
CA PHE A 484 -11.67 14.91 25.67
C PHE A 484 -12.87 15.69 25.12
N TRP A 485 -13.91 15.01 24.63
CA TRP A 485 -15.09 15.68 24.09
C TRP A 485 -16.03 16.25 25.17
N ILE A 486 -16.06 15.69 26.37
CA ILE A 486 -16.70 16.32 27.53
C ILE A 486 -16.00 17.66 27.83
N ALA A 487 -14.67 17.71 27.82
CA ALA A 487 -13.90 18.94 28.00
C ALA A 487 -14.23 19.99 26.92
N LYS A 488 -14.27 19.57 25.64
CA LYS A 488 -14.66 20.43 24.50
C LYS A 488 -16.07 21.03 24.69
N VAL A 489 -17.02 20.26 25.22
CA VAL A 489 -18.37 20.74 25.51
C VAL A 489 -18.33 21.80 26.62
N TYR A 490 -17.60 21.54 27.71
CA TYR A 490 -17.47 22.53 28.81
C TYR A 490 -16.79 23.84 28.36
N ASP A 491 -15.80 23.76 27.45
CA ASP A 491 -15.20 24.95 26.85
C ASP A 491 -16.25 25.79 26.09
N LYS A 492 -17.11 25.16 25.29
CA LYS A 492 -18.20 25.85 24.58
C LYS A 492 -19.26 26.44 25.53
N LYS A 493 -19.46 25.86 26.72
CA LYS A 493 -20.34 26.37 27.76
C LYS A 493 -19.68 27.46 28.62
N GLY A 494 -18.38 27.71 28.45
CA GLY A 494 -17.62 28.67 29.28
C GLY A 494 -17.25 28.15 30.65
N GLU A 495 -17.34 26.85 30.91
CA GLU A 495 -17.05 26.21 32.19
C GLU A 495 -15.59 25.74 32.25
N SER A 496 -14.65 26.66 32.20
CA SER A 496 -13.20 26.37 32.02
C SER A 496 -12.60 25.47 33.11
N GLY A 497 -13.14 25.47 34.32
CA GLY A 497 -12.68 24.58 35.42
C GLY A 497 -13.02 23.11 35.11
N SER A 498 -14.25 22.86 34.72
CA SER A 498 -14.72 21.53 34.32
C SER A 498 -14.02 21.04 33.04
N ALA A 499 -13.81 21.94 32.08
CA ALA A 499 -13.07 21.65 30.87
C ALA A 499 -11.65 21.19 31.18
N LYS A 500 -10.91 21.96 31.98
CA LYS A 500 -9.54 21.63 32.39
C LYS A 500 -9.46 20.28 33.09
N GLN A 501 -10.37 19.99 34.02
CA GLN A 501 -10.40 18.70 34.73
C GLN A 501 -10.55 17.53 33.78
N ASN A 502 -11.44 17.63 32.78
CA ASN A 502 -11.66 16.56 31.84
C ASN A 502 -10.48 16.41 30.84
N TYR A 503 -9.84 17.52 30.41
CA TYR A 503 -8.57 17.39 29.66
C TYR A 503 -7.45 16.73 30.48
N GLU A 504 -7.35 17.02 31.79
CA GLU A 504 -6.40 16.37 32.70
C GLU A 504 -6.68 14.87 32.85
N SER A 505 -7.95 14.45 32.83
CA SER A 505 -8.33 13.04 32.81
C SER A 505 -7.92 12.39 31.47
N ALA A 506 -8.35 12.96 30.35
CA ALA A 506 -7.99 12.45 29.02
C ALA A 506 -6.48 12.32 28.82
N ALA A 507 -5.68 13.25 29.38
CA ALA A 507 -4.22 13.25 29.28
C ALA A 507 -3.54 12.08 30.04
N GLN A 508 -4.27 11.29 30.80
CA GLN A 508 -3.76 10.16 31.60
C GLN A 508 -4.32 8.80 31.18
N ASP A 509 -5.41 8.76 30.42
CA ASP A 509 -6.17 7.53 30.18
C ASP A 509 -5.45 6.53 29.25
N SER A 510 -4.77 7.02 28.22
CA SER A 510 -4.09 6.16 27.25
C SER A 510 -2.80 6.80 26.72
N PRO A 511 -1.61 6.39 27.19
CA PRO A 511 -0.35 7.14 27.05
C PRO A 511 0.16 7.43 25.62
N THR A 512 -0.39 6.80 24.59
CA THR A 512 0.05 6.94 23.19
C THR A 512 -1.10 7.25 22.22
N ASP A 513 -2.32 7.36 22.74
CA ASP A 513 -3.53 7.61 21.97
C ASP A 513 -3.65 9.08 21.54
N TYR A 514 -4.30 9.32 20.40
CA TYR A 514 -4.55 10.65 19.83
C TYR A 514 -5.16 11.63 20.85
N TYR A 515 -6.27 11.25 21.50
CA TYR A 515 -6.98 12.16 22.40
C TYR A 515 -6.18 12.49 23.65
N THR A 516 -5.41 11.54 24.14
CA THR A 516 -4.50 11.75 25.28
C THR A 516 -3.38 12.72 24.93
N GLU A 517 -2.69 12.52 23.82
CA GLU A 517 -1.62 13.43 23.39
C GLU A 517 -2.17 14.81 23.02
N ARG A 518 -3.35 14.86 22.39
CA ARG A 518 -4.01 16.11 22.05
C ARG A 518 -4.48 16.89 23.27
N ALA A 519 -4.98 16.21 24.31
CA ALA A 519 -5.32 16.84 25.59
C ALA A 519 -4.10 17.48 26.26
N LYS A 520 -2.93 16.79 26.22
CA LYS A 520 -1.65 17.36 26.71
C LYS A 520 -1.26 18.63 25.94
N GLU A 521 -1.40 18.65 24.62
CA GLU A 521 -1.12 19.84 23.81
C GLU A 521 -2.05 21.00 24.17
N ILE A 522 -3.36 20.76 24.34
CA ILE A 522 -4.33 21.80 24.72
C ILE A 522 -3.99 22.36 26.10
N LEU A 523 -3.70 21.50 27.08
CA LEU A 523 -3.29 21.93 28.43
C LEU A 523 -1.99 22.75 28.42
N ALA A 524 -1.08 22.48 27.50
CA ALA A 524 0.14 23.21 27.26
C ALA A 524 -0.04 24.46 26.37
N GLY A 525 -1.25 24.74 25.87
CA GLY A 525 -1.53 25.83 24.94
C GLY A 525 -0.91 25.67 23.56
N LYS A 526 -0.61 24.44 23.13
CA LYS A 526 -0.01 24.13 21.84
C LYS A 526 -1.07 23.84 20.76
N LYS A 527 -0.75 24.19 19.52
CA LYS A 527 -1.51 23.73 18.35
C LYS A 527 -1.20 22.25 18.05
N PRO A 528 -2.07 21.54 17.30
CA PRO A 528 -1.78 20.18 16.89
C PRO A 528 -0.46 20.07 16.10
N LEU A 529 0.34 19.03 16.40
CA LEU A 529 1.62 18.75 15.73
C LEU A 529 2.60 19.93 15.78
N SER A 530 2.61 20.69 16.88
CA SER A 530 3.59 21.75 17.12
C SER A 530 4.76 21.19 17.91
N PHE A 531 5.90 21.07 17.27
CA PHE A 531 7.12 20.52 17.86
C PHE A 531 8.19 21.59 18.09
N SER A 532 9.13 21.28 18.98
CA SER A 532 10.35 22.08 19.19
C SER A 532 11.34 21.80 18.06
N GLU A 533 12.04 22.83 17.59
CA GLU A 533 13.19 22.66 16.69
C GLU A 533 14.42 22.05 17.40
N ASN A 534 14.35 21.89 18.74
CA ASN A 534 15.41 21.26 19.50
C ASN A 534 15.14 19.75 19.61
N TYR A 535 15.81 18.97 18.74
CA TYR A 535 15.72 17.51 18.68
C TYR A 535 17.06 16.89 18.28
N ASN A 536 17.22 15.60 18.58
CA ASN A 536 18.40 14.83 18.18
C ASN A 536 17.97 13.51 17.54
N LEU A 537 18.14 13.40 16.22
CA LEU A 537 17.81 12.20 15.44
C LEU A 537 18.91 11.11 15.44
N THR A 538 20.04 11.36 16.12
CA THR A 538 21.16 10.41 16.16
C THR A 538 20.88 9.32 17.19
N THR A 539 21.00 8.05 16.76
CA THR A 539 20.88 6.88 17.64
C THR A 539 22.17 6.05 17.62
N ASN A 540 22.47 5.39 18.73
CA ASN A 540 23.54 4.38 18.77
C ASN A 540 22.90 2.98 18.82
N LEU A 541 22.52 2.50 17.63
CA LEU A 541 21.87 1.18 17.49
C LEU A 541 22.77 0.03 17.97
N SER A 542 24.09 0.09 17.73
CA SER A 542 25.01 -0.98 18.15
C SER A 542 25.05 -1.13 19.68
N GLN A 543 25.09 -0.01 20.41
CA GLN A 543 25.03 -0.06 21.86
C GLN A 543 23.65 -0.52 22.37
N ALA A 544 22.58 -0.08 21.73
CA ALA A 544 21.23 -0.48 22.07
C ALA A 544 20.97 -1.96 21.81
N GLN A 545 21.58 -2.54 20.76
CA GLN A 545 21.53 -3.96 20.45
C GLN A 545 22.10 -4.82 21.58
N VAL A 546 23.23 -4.46 22.16
CA VAL A 546 23.80 -5.17 23.32
C VAL A 546 22.83 -5.21 24.51
N ILE A 547 22.15 -4.09 24.77
CA ILE A 547 21.14 -4.01 25.84
C ILE A 547 19.92 -4.87 25.49
N ALA A 548 19.49 -4.85 24.24
CA ALA A 548 18.38 -5.67 23.74
C ALA A 548 18.69 -7.17 23.85
N GLU A 549 19.92 -7.57 23.52
CA GLU A 549 20.35 -8.98 23.67
C GLU A 549 20.25 -9.46 25.12
N GLN A 550 20.71 -8.66 26.07
CA GLN A 550 20.57 -8.98 27.50
C GLN A 550 19.09 -9.09 27.90
N TRP A 551 18.27 -8.18 27.44
CA TRP A 551 16.82 -8.20 27.67
C TRP A 551 16.15 -9.44 27.04
N MET A 552 16.53 -9.83 25.82
CA MET A 552 16.09 -11.07 25.16
C MET A 552 16.39 -12.30 26.03
N ARG A 553 17.64 -12.41 26.53
CA ARG A 553 18.03 -13.54 27.38
C ARG A 553 17.19 -13.63 28.64
N LEU A 554 16.93 -12.51 29.30
CA LEU A 554 16.13 -12.47 30.52
C LEU A 554 14.64 -12.76 30.24
N THR A 555 14.08 -12.15 29.19
CA THR A 555 12.64 -12.23 28.88
C THR A 555 12.24 -13.62 28.40
N PHE A 556 13.07 -14.24 27.56
CA PHE A 556 12.77 -15.53 26.93
C PHE A 556 13.58 -16.69 27.54
N SER A 557 14.30 -16.47 28.63
CA SER A 557 15.12 -17.47 29.29
C SER A 557 16.15 -18.15 28.36
N ILE A 558 16.81 -17.36 27.52
CA ILE A 558 17.77 -17.86 26.52
C ILE A 558 19.12 -18.11 27.20
N PRO A 559 19.72 -19.32 27.09
CA PRO A 559 21.01 -19.64 27.62
C PRO A 559 22.16 -18.79 27.05
N ASP A 560 23.20 -18.55 27.85
CA ASP A 560 24.32 -17.69 27.44
C ASP A 560 25.12 -18.24 26.24
N GLU A 561 25.14 -19.57 26.07
CA GLU A 561 25.79 -20.23 24.93
C GLU A 561 25.08 -20.05 23.60
N VAL A 562 23.83 -19.57 23.55
CA VAL A 562 23.09 -19.31 22.32
C VAL A 562 23.58 -17.99 21.71
N VAL A 563 24.12 -18.05 20.49
CA VAL A 563 24.55 -16.88 19.74
C VAL A 563 23.33 -16.14 19.21
N LEU A 564 23.20 -14.83 19.46
CA LEU A 564 22.08 -13.99 19.07
C LEU A 564 22.43 -12.92 18.03
N ASP A 565 23.71 -12.56 17.91
CA ASP A 565 24.20 -11.51 17.02
C ASP A 565 24.59 -12.02 15.62
N GLN A 566 24.50 -13.32 15.38
CA GLN A 566 24.82 -13.97 14.11
C GLN A 566 23.60 -14.74 13.59
N PRO A 567 23.46 -14.93 12.28
CA PRO A 567 22.34 -15.66 11.68
C PRO A 567 22.25 -17.13 12.10
N ASP A 568 23.38 -17.82 12.38
CA ASP A 568 23.50 -19.18 12.92
C ASP A 568 22.46 -20.16 12.29
N ALA A 569 21.39 -20.52 13.04
CA ALA A 569 20.39 -21.46 12.55
C ALA A 569 19.64 -21.00 11.30
N LEU A 570 19.56 -19.69 11.02
CA LEU A 570 18.94 -19.17 9.80
C LEU A 570 19.72 -19.60 8.53
N LEU A 571 21.04 -19.88 8.65
CA LEU A 571 21.86 -20.37 7.54
C LEU A 571 21.49 -21.80 7.08
N LEU A 572 20.59 -22.48 7.82
CA LEU A 572 20.04 -23.78 7.45
C LEU A 572 18.65 -23.66 6.78
N ASP A 573 18.13 -22.45 6.68
CA ASP A 573 16.81 -22.17 6.11
C ASP A 573 16.96 -21.69 4.66
N SER A 574 16.46 -22.47 3.72
CA SER A 574 16.51 -22.15 2.29
C SER A 574 15.80 -20.84 1.95
N ASP A 575 14.66 -20.54 2.61
CA ASP A 575 13.90 -19.31 2.35
C ASP A 575 14.69 -18.08 2.81
N TYR A 576 15.37 -18.20 3.97
CA TYR A 576 16.26 -17.13 4.44
C TYR A 576 17.46 -16.93 3.50
N LEU A 577 18.11 -18.03 3.08
CA LEU A 577 19.25 -17.96 2.15
C LEU A 577 18.82 -17.36 0.80
N HIS A 578 17.63 -17.70 0.33
CA HIS A 578 17.08 -17.15 -0.92
C HIS A 578 16.83 -15.64 -0.79
N ALA A 579 16.18 -15.21 0.31
CA ALA A 579 15.93 -13.79 0.56
C ALA A 579 17.23 -12.98 0.66
N ASP A 580 18.25 -13.54 1.33
CA ASP A 580 19.56 -12.92 1.50
C ASP A 580 20.31 -12.82 0.15
N GLU A 581 20.26 -13.87 -0.68
CA GLU A 581 20.85 -13.89 -2.03
C GLU A 581 20.15 -12.89 -2.97
N LEU A 582 18.83 -12.80 -2.95
CA LEU A 582 18.08 -11.78 -3.71
C LEU A 582 18.53 -10.36 -3.35
N TRP A 583 18.70 -10.09 -2.06
CA TRP A 583 19.21 -8.79 -1.61
C TRP A 583 20.64 -8.51 -2.12
N GLU A 584 21.52 -9.49 -1.99
CA GLU A 584 22.90 -9.38 -2.49
C GLU A 584 22.96 -9.14 -4.01
N LEU A 585 22.04 -9.75 -4.76
CA LEU A 585 21.93 -9.57 -6.21
C LEU A 585 21.24 -8.28 -6.63
N GLY A 586 20.69 -7.47 -5.68
CA GLY A 586 20.05 -6.19 -5.94
C GLY A 586 18.56 -6.26 -6.25
N HIS A 587 17.92 -7.43 -6.08
CA HIS A 587 16.49 -7.65 -6.22
C HIS A 587 15.75 -7.33 -4.92
N TYR A 588 15.86 -6.06 -4.47
CA TYR A 588 15.44 -5.62 -3.15
C TYR A 588 13.94 -5.83 -2.87
N GLN A 589 13.07 -5.61 -3.86
CA GLN A 589 11.62 -5.79 -3.70
C GLN A 589 11.26 -7.24 -3.42
N ASP A 590 11.83 -8.16 -4.19
CA ASP A 590 11.60 -9.61 -4.04
C ASP A 590 12.21 -10.12 -2.73
N ALA A 591 13.40 -9.64 -2.39
CA ALA A 591 14.06 -9.94 -1.12
C ALA A 591 13.20 -9.53 0.08
N ILE A 592 12.60 -8.33 0.08
CA ILE A 592 11.71 -7.86 1.14
C ILE A 592 10.47 -8.75 1.26
N ALA A 593 9.86 -9.13 0.14
CA ALA A 593 8.71 -10.02 0.15
C ALA A 593 9.07 -11.40 0.73
N MET A 594 10.22 -11.94 0.37
CA MET A 594 10.71 -13.21 0.90
C MET A 594 11.10 -13.10 2.38
N PHE A 595 11.76 -12.02 2.83
CA PHE A 595 12.04 -11.77 4.24
C PHE A 595 10.75 -11.64 5.07
N ASP A 596 9.66 -11.08 4.53
CA ASP A 596 8.37 -11.07 5.21
C ASP A 596 7.80 -12.50 5.39
N ALA A 597 7.99 -13.39 4.42
CA ALA A 597 7.62 -14.81 4.55
C ALA A 597 8.47 -15.52 5.63
N VAL A 598 9.79 -15.31 5.61
CA VAL A 598 10.72 -15.84 6.62
C VAL A 598 10.34 -15.34 8.03
N ARG A 599 10.03 -14.06 8.16
CA ARG A 599 9.58 -13.48 9.42
C ARG A 599 8.32 -14.18 9.97
N LEU A 600 7.34 -14.43 9.13
CA LEU A 600 6.11 -15.13 9.52
C LEU A 600 6.39 -16.57 9.94
N LYS A 601 7.31 -17.25 9.28
CA LYS A 601 7.77 -18.60 9.66
C LYS A 601 8.33 -18.66 11.09
N TYR A 602 9.00 -17.60 11.52
CA TYR A 602 9.61 -17.49 12.86
C TYR A 602 8.78 -16.64 13.84
N GLU A 603 7.49 -16.38 13.58
CA GLU A 603 6.68 -15.50 14.46
C GLU A 603 6.60 -15.95 15.92
N ASN A 604 6.71 -17.25 16.17
CA ASN A 604 6.68 -17.85 17.52
C ASN A 604 8.08 -18.26 18.02
N ASP A 605 9.15 -17.87 17.33
CA ASP A 605 10.54 -18.14 17.71
C ASP A 605 11.29 -16.84 17.95
N PRO A 606 11.31 -16.32 19.20
CA PRO A 606 11.95 -15.05 19.50
C PRO A 606 13.47 -15.04 19.27
N VAL A 607 14.15 -16.21 19.31
CA VAL A 607 15.58 -16.32 19.06
C VAL A 607 15.90 -16.06 17.60
N ASN A 608 15.25 -16.79 16.70
CA ASN A 608 15.45 -16.62 15.26
C ASN A 608 14.85 -15.31 14.76
N SER A 609 13.76 -14.81 15.35
CA SER A 609 13.26 -13.46 15.09
C SER A 609 14.29 -12.38 15.44
N PHE A 610 15.02 -12.51 16.54
CA PHE A 610 16.04 -11.52 16.90
C PHE A 610 17.27 -11.58 15.99
N ARG A 611 17.72 -12.78 15.59
CA ARG A 611 18.77 -12.98 14.59
C ARG A 611 18.38 -12.37 13.25
N LEU A 612 17.16 -12.64 12.80
CA LEU A 612 16.61 -12.05 11.56
C LEU A 612 16.53 -10.53 11.66
N LEU A 613 16.04 -9.99 12.78
CA LEU A 613 15.98 -8.54 13.02
C LEU A 613 17.35 -7.89 12.85
N ASN A 614 18.41 -8.47 13.44
CA ASN A 614 19.76 -7.94 13.33
C ASN A 614 20.26 -7.95 11.88
N ARG A 615 19.98 -9.01 11.11
CA ARG A 615 20.33 -9.06 9.69
C ARG A 615 19.57 -8.02 8.87
N LEU A 616 18.25 -7.92 9.05
CA LEU A 616 17.42 -6.94 8.33
C LEU A 616 17.87 -5.50 8.56
N VAL A 617 18.24 -5.17 9.80
CA VAL A 617 18.79 -3.84 10.16
C VAL A 617 20.13 -3.62 9.46
N SER A 618 21.01 -4.62 9.41
CA SER A 618 22.31 -4.51 8.74
C SER A 618 22.19 -4.33 7.23
N LEU A 619 21.16 -4.90 6.61
CA LEU A 619 20.88 -4.76 5.18
C LEU A 619 20.19 -3.42 4.83
N GLY A 620 19.46 -2.81 5.76
CA GLY A 620 18.58 -1.68 5.45
C GLY A 620 17.20 -2.12 4.95
N ALA A 621 16.80 -3.35 5.23
CA ALA A 621 15.47 -3.89 4.94
C ALA A 621 14.47 -3.45 6.03
N TRP A 622 14.07 -2.17 6.00
CA TRP A 622 13.42 -1.51 7.13
C TRP A 622 12.03 -2.06 7.45
N ARG A 623 11.20 -2.26 6.43
CA ARG A 623 9.81 -2.74 6.63
C ARG A 623 9.76 -4.09 7.36
N PRO A 624 10.41 -5.15 6.89
CA PRO A 624 10.43 -6.41 7.63
C PRO A 624 11.13 -6.28 8.99
N ALA A 625 12.13 -5.38 9.16
CA ALA A 625 12.75 -5.11 10.45
C ALA A 625 11.76 -4.51 11.46
N VAL A 626 10.93 -3.54 11.05
CA VAL A 626 9.87 -2.94 11.88
C VAL A 626 8.87 -3.99 12.32
N TYR A 627 8.41 -4.85 11.42
CA TYR A 627 7.46 -5.92 11.76
C TYR A 627 8.09 -6.99 12.64
N THR A 628 9.33 -7.40 12.40
CA THR A 628 10.05 -8.37 13.24
C THR A 628 10.28 -7.82 14.64
N SER A 629 10.65 -6.55 14.76
CA SER A 629 10.76 -5.88 16.06
C SER A 629 9.42 -5.91 16.81
N ARG A 630 8.31 -5.59 16.15
CA ARG A 630 6.96 -5.64 16.74
C ARG A 630 6.59 -7.07 17.18
N GLN A 631 6.89 -8.06 16.35
CA GLN A 631 6.65 -9.48 16.60
C GLN A 631 7.35 -9.96 17.89
N ILE A 632 8.61 -9.58 18.08
CA ILE A 632 9.37 -9.91 19.32
C ILE A 632 8.69 -9.27 20.54
N LEU A 633 8.30 -8.00 20.45
CA LEU A 633 7.61 -7.32 21.55
C LEU A 633 6.26 -7.95 21.87
N THR A 634 5.52 -8.39 20.84
CA THR A 634 4.26 -9.12 20.99
C THR A 634 4.47 -10.45 21.72
N SER A 635 5.51 -11.22 21.34
CA SER A 635 5.89 -12.47 21.99
C SER A 635 6.32 -12.28 23.45
N ALA A 636 6.85 -11.09 23.80
CA ALA A 636 7.14 -10.70 25.17
C ALA A 636 5.91 -10.22 25.97
N GLY A 637 4.71 -10.25 25.38
CA GLY A 637 3.47 -9.80 26.02
C GLY A 637 3.26 -8.27 26.03
N LEU A 638 4.06 -7.51 25.27
CA LEU A 638 3.95 -6.06 25.14
C LEU A 638 3.02 -5.73 23.97
N LEU A 639 1.72 -6.05 24.13
CA LEU A 639 0.73 -6.00 23.04
C LEU A 639 0.33 -4.56 22.66
N GLU A 640 0.22 -3.68 23.66
CA GLU A 640 -0.16 -2.29 23.45
C GLU A 640 1.06 -1.40 23.13
N ASP A 641 0.92 -0.39 22.29
CA ASP A 641 2.02 0.49 21.93
C ASP A 641 2.62 1.23 23.13
N ALA A 642 1.79 1.62 24.10
CA ALA A 642 2.26 2.20 25.35
C ALA A 642 3.21 1.25 26.13
N ARG A 643 2.90 -0.05 26.13
CA ARG A 643 3.71 -1.05 26.81
C ARG A 643 5.02 -1.35 26.09
N THR A 644 5.11 -1.12 24.78
CA THR A 644 6.38 -1.29 24.04
C THR A 644 7.47 -0.31 24.52
N LEU A 645 7.09 0.77 25.21
CA LEU A 645 8.02 1.69 25.85
C LEU A 645 8.78 1.09 27.05
N GLU A 646 8.31 -0.04 27.58
CA GLU A 646 8.98 -0.80 28.64
C GLU A 646 10.20 -1.58 28.09
N ALA A 647 10.26 -1.81 26.79
CA ALA A 647 11.33 -2.57 26.13
C ALA A 647 12.58 -1.67 25.88
N PRO A 648 13.75 -2.29 25.65
CA PRO A 648 14.95 -1.56 25.24
C PRO A 648 14.72 -0.69 23.99
N ASN A 649 15.35 0.47 23.98
CA ASN A 649 15.24 1.41 22.86
C ASN A 649 15.62 0.82 21.50
N TYR A 650 16.43 -0.22 21.43
CA TYR A 650 16.77 -0.91 20.18
C TYR A 650 15.54 -1.23 19.34
N PHE A 651 14.54 -1.89 19.96
CA PHE A 651 13.30 -2.25 19.28
C PHE A 651 12.50 -1.03 18.85
N ASN A 652 12.40 -0.01 19.71
CA ASN A 652 11.65 1.21 19.42
C ASN A 652 12.36 2.10 18.41
N TRP A 653 13.69 2.20 18.43
CA TRP A 653 14.46 2.93 17.43
C TRP A 653 14.46 2.26 16.04
N ILE A 654 14.19 0.95 15.96
CA ILE A 654 13.92 0.30 14.68
C ILE A 654 12.49 0.61 14.22
N ARG A 655 11.50 0.51 15.10
CA ARG A 655 10.09 0.78 14.80
C ARG A 655 9.83 2.25 14.42
N TYR A 656 10.58 3.15 15.00
CA TYR A 656 10.53 4.60 14.79
C TYR A 656 11.92 5.09 14.36
N GLY A 657 12.50 4.46 13.34
CA GLY A 657 13.83 4.76 12.88
C GLY A 657 13.96 6.11 12.18
N THR A 658 15.17 6.67 12.25
CA THR A 658 15.51 7.94 11.59
C THR A 658 16.29 7.66 10.30
N TRP A 659 15.82 6.68 9.56
CA TRP A 659 16.34 6.32 8.26
C TRP A 659 16.20 7.51 7.30
N PHE A 660 17.09 7.67 6.37
CA PHE A 660 17.07 8.81 5.42
C PHE A 660 17.31 10.19 6.06
N ASN A 661 17.95 10.24 7.26
CA ASN A 661 18.09 11.45 8.04
C ASN A 661 18.72 12.62 7.27
N GLU A 662 19.75 12.38 6.46
CA GLU A 662 20.41 13.44 5.67
C GLU A 662 19.41 14.12 4.73
N ILE A 663 18.62 13.35 4.00
CA ILE A 663 17.61 13.86 3.07
C ILE A 663 16.50 14.59 3.84
N VAL A 664 16.06 14.02 4.98
CA VAL A 664 15.01 14.64 5.82
C VAL A 664 15.45 16.01 6.38
N GLN A 665 16.70 16.15 6.76
CA GLN A 665 17.24 17.44 7.21
C GLN A 665 17.31 18.47 6.08
N GLU A 666 17.75 18.07 4.90
CA GLU A 666 17.79 18.93 3.70
C GLU A 666 16.39 19.46 3.35
N VAL A 667 15.38 18.57 3.29
CA VAL A 667 14.01 19.00 2.99
C VAL A 667 13.39 19.81 4.11
N PHE A 668 13.75 19.58 5.39
CA PHE A 668 13.31 20.44 6.51
C PHE A 668 13.86 21.86 6.34
N ASP A 669 15.15 22.00 5.99
CA ASP A 669 15.76 23.30 5.77
C ASP A 669 15.09 24.07 4.63
N GLN A 670 14.66 23.35 3.59
CA GLN A 670 14.04 23.94 2.40
C GLN A 670 12.55 24.21 2.57
N TYR A 671 11.76 23.24 3.03
CA TYR A 671 10.30 23.27 3.01
C TYR A 671 9.65 23.52 4.37
N LYS A 672 10.41 23.49 5.46
CA LYS A 672 9.96 23.71 6.83
C LYS A 672 8.88 22.73 7.32
N ILE A 673 8.77 21.54 6.71
CA ILE A 673 7.96 20.45 7.25
C ILE A 673 8.77 19.72 8.32
N HIS A 674 8.26 19.71 9.55
CA HIS A 674 9.01 19.17 10.69
C HIS A 674 9.36 17.69 10.49
N PRO A 675 10.60 17.23 10.79
CA PRO A 675 11.04 15.86 10.59
C PRO A 675 10.12 14.81 11.23
N PHE A 676 9.55 15.09 12.40
CA PHE A 676 8.64 14.14 13.06
C PHE A 676 7.36 13.89 12.25
N ILE A 677 6.87 14.88 11.51
CA ILE A 677 5.73 14.71 10.60
C ILE A 677 6.16 13.86 9.40
N LEU A 678 7.31 14.15 8.77
CA LEU A 678 7.80 13.38 7.63
C LEU A 678 8.04 11.91 7.98
N TYR A 679 8.66 11.64 9.13
CA TYR A 679 8.84 10.27 9.60
C TYR A 679 7.53 9.57 9.96
N GLY A 680 6.58 10.30 10.56
CA GLY A 680 5.24 9.77 10.81
C GLY A 680 4.54 9.37 9.51
N LEU A 681 4.69 10.18 8.46
CA LEU A 681 4.19 9.88 7.11
C LEU A 681 4.89 8.66 6.50
N MET A 682 6.23 8.62 6.47
CA MET A 682 6.97 7.47 5.93
C MET A 682 6.56 6.15 6.59
N ARG A 683 6.35 6.20 7.90
CA ARG A 683 5.87 5.05 8.66
C ARG A 683 4.45 4.65 8.26
N GLN A 684 3.55 5.61 8.11
CA GLN A 684 2.15 5.36 7.72
C GLN A 684 2.03 4.85 6.30
N GLU A 685 2.81 5.38 5.37
CA GLU A 685 2.71 5.08 3.95
C GLU A 685 3.33 3.73 3.57
N SER A 686 4.51 3.42 4.10
CA SER A 686 5.29 2.28 3.63
C SER A 686 6.00 1.46 4.71
N MET A 687 5.97 1.87 5.97
CA MET A 687 6.89 1.34 7.00
C MET A 687 8.36 1.46 6.57
N TYR A 688 8.70 2.58 5.95
CA TYR A 688 10.04 2.92 5.41
C TYR A 688 10.51 2.05 4.24
N ASP A 689 9.61 1.39 3.51
CA ASP A 689 9.94 0.61 2.32
C ASP A 689 9.89 1.49 1.06
N PRO A 690 11.03 1.77 0.41
CA PRO A 690 11.07 2.59 -0.78
C PRO A 690 10.60 1.86 -2.05
N TRP A 691 10.50 0.53 -2.03
CA TRP A 691 10.20 -0.27 -3.22
C TRP A 691 8.75 -0.77 -3.30
N ILE A 692 7.90 -0.42 -2.32
CA ILE A 692 6.51 -0.88 -2.29
C ILE A 692 5.62 -0.09 -3.26
N SER A 693 4.65 -0.80 -3.87
CA SER A 693 3.55 -0.17 -4.61
C SER A 693 2.21 -0.70 -4.11
N SER A 694 1.23 0.19 -4.04
CA SER A 694 -0.13 -0.17 -3.64
C SER A 694 -0.93 -0.74 -4.80
N SER A 695 -2.03 -1.45 -4.51
CA SER A 695 -2.97 -1.91 -5.53
C SER A 695 -3.64 -0.78 -6.31
N ALA A 696 -3.66 0.43 -5.77
CA ALA A 696 -4.16 1.63 -6.43
C ALA A 696 -3.10 2.33 -7.30
N GLY A 697 -1.85 1.82 -7.31
CA GLY A 697 -0.73 2.35 -8.08
C GLY A 697 0.07 3.47 -7.39
N ALA A 698 -0.19 3.75 -6.11
CA ALA A 698 0.69 4.62 -5.34
C ALA A 698 2.04 3.93 -5.11
N SER A 699 3.15 4.65 -5.21
CA SER A 699 4.48 4.05 -5.27
C SER A 699 5.48 4.68 -4.31
N GLY A 700 6.36 3.82 -3.80
CA GLY A 700 7.56 4.17 -3.04
C GLY A 700 7.32 4.54 -1.59
N LEU A 701 8.39 5.02 -0.96
CA LEU A 701 8.48 5.36 0.45
C LEU A 701 7.31 6.22 0.98
N MET A 702 6.82 7.12 0.15
CA MET A 702 5.81 8.13 0.48
C MET A 702 4.47 7.90 -0.26
N GLN A 703 4.30 6.77 -0.93
CA GLN A 703 3.09 6.34 -1.64
C GLN A 703 2.50 7.45 -2.54
N ILE A 704 3.34 7.99 -3.42
CA ILE A 704 2.93 9.04 -4.35
C ILE A 704 2.24 8.41 -5.56
N MET A 705 1.10 8.99 -5.96
CA MET A 705 0.42 8.60 -7.19
C MET A 705 1.23 9.05 -8.43
N PRO A 706 1.34 8.23 -9.50
CA PRO A 706 2.08 8.58 -10.71
C PRO A 706 1.72 9.94 -11.31
N ALA A 707 0.44 10.29 -11.34
CA ALA A 707 -0.02 11.58 -11.84
C ALA A 707 0.52 12.76 -11.00
N THR A 708 0.54 12.61 -9.67
CA THR A 708 1.11 13.60 -8.75
C THR A 708 2.64 13.70 -8.92
N GLY A 709 3.32 12.55 -9.07
CA GLY A 709 4.75 12.49 -9.34
C GLY A 709 5.12 13.23 -10.63
N LEU A 710 4.36 13.01 -11.70
CA LEU A 710 4.57 13.71 -12.98
C LEU A 710 4.33 15.23 -12.87
N GLU A 711 3.37 15.66 -12.06
CA GLU A 711 3.13 17.09 -11.81
C GLU A 711 4.31 17.71 -11.06
N LEU A 712 4.76 17.05 -9.98
CA LEU A 712 5.87 17.51 -9.15
C LEU A 712 7.19 17.53 -9.93
N SER A 713 7.47 16.52 -10.75
CA SER A 713 8.68 16.47 -11.58
C SER A 713 8.74 17.64 -12.57
N LYS A 714 7.62 18.01 -13.18
CA LYS A 714 7.52 19.19 -14.05
C LYS A 714 7.69 20.49 -13.28
N LYS A 715 7.13 20.60 -12.08
CA LYS A 715 7.25 21.78 -11.21
C LYS A 715 8.69 21.98 -10.77
N LEU A 716 9.35 20.93 -10.32
CA LEU A 716 10.73 20.96 -9.82
C LEU A 716 11.79 20.88 -10.93
N GLN A 717 11.39 20.51 -12.14
CA GLN A 717 12.28 20.18 -13.25
C GLN A 717 13.33 19.12 -12.87
N TRP A 718 12.93 18.16 -12.05
CA TRP A 718 13.78 17.12 -11.47
C TRP A 718 12.93 15.89 -11.08
N PRO A 719 13.49 14.65 -11.15
CA PRO A 719 14.76 14.31 -11.75
C PRO A 719 14.72 14.44 -13.28
N PRO A 720 15.87 14.55 -13.97
CA PRO A 720 15.87 14.57 -15.43
C PRO A 720 15.33 13.27 -16.00
N ASN A 721 14.53 13.35 -17.07
CA ASN A 721 13.90 12.20 -17.74
C ASN A 721 13.02 11.36 -16.77
N TYR A 722 12.27 12.04 -15.89
CA TYR A 722 11.41 11.40 -14.90
C TYR A 722 10.54 10.29 -15.51
N ALA A 723 10.48 9.17 -14.81
CA ALA A 723 9.51 8.10 -15.04
C ALA A 723 8.90 7.67 -13.68
N ASP A 724 7.76 6.97 -13.72
CA ASP A 724 7.04 6.59 -12.49
C ASP A 724 7.89 5.71 -11.55
N SER A 725 8.84 4.93 -12.08
CA SER A 725 9.80 4.17 -11.30
C SER A 725 10.75 5.05 -10.45
N ASP A 726 10.90 6.35 -10.77
CA ASP A 726 11.67 7.26 -9.91
C ASP A 726 11.00 7.49 -8.54
N LEU A 727 9.70 7.21 -8.41
CA LEU A 727 8.99 7.25 -7.12
C LEU A 727 9.48 6.18 -6.13
N LEU A 728 10.13 5.13 -6.61
CA LEU A 728 10.77 4.11 -5.78
C LEU A 728 12.14 4.56 -5.21
N ARG A 729 12.62 5.72 -5.60
CA ARG A 729 13.84 6.34 -5.07
C ARG A 729 13.49 7.16 -3.84
N ALA A 730 14.01 6.79 -2.67
CA ALA A 730 13.74 7.49 -1.42
C ALA A 730 14.03 9.01 -1.53
N THR A 731 15.14 9.36 -2.20
CA THR A 731 15.51 10.76 -2.46
C THR A 731 14.42 11.52 -3.22
N VAL A 732 13.83 10.91 -4.25
CA VAL A 732 12.76 11.53 -5.06
C VAL A 732 11.47 11.59 -4.25
N ALA A 733 11.07 10.49 -3.63
CA ALA A 733 9.84 10.40 -2.86
C ALA A 733 9.78 11.42 -1.71
N ILE A 734 10.86 11.56 -0.94
CA ILE A 734 10.93 12.52 0.18
C ILE A 734 10.85 13.96 -0.31
N ASN A 735 11.63 14.33 -1.34
CA ASN A 735 11.60 15.67 -1.90
C ASN A 735 10.24 16.04 -2.50
N PHE A 736 9.62 15.14 -3.25
CA PHE A 736 8.31 15.36 -3.84
C PHE A 736 7.23 15.52 -2.76
N SER A 737 7.26 14.68 -1.74
CA SER A 737 6.30 14.77 -0.64
C SER A 737 6.47 16.05 0.17
N ALA A 738 7.70 16.47 0.45
CA ALA A 738 7.96 17.70 1.18
C ALA A 738 7.47 18.94 0.40
N GLU A 739 7.70 18.98 -0.91
CA GLU A 739 7.17 20.03 -1.79
C GLU A 739 5.63 20.04 -1.82
N TYR A 740 5.02 18.86 -1.94
CA TYR A 740 3.55 18.74 -1.94
C TYR A 740 2.97 19.19 -0.59
N LEU A 741 3.51 18.68 0.52
CA LEU A 741 3.09 19.06 1.87
C LEU A 741 3.23 20.56 2.13
N SER A 742 4.36 21.15 1.75
CA SER A 742 4.57 22.60 1.90
C SER A 742 3.55 23.42 1.11
N THR A 743 3.26 22.99 -0.12
CA THR A 743 2.23 23.63 -0.97
C THR A 743 0.84 23.53 -0.32
N GLN A 744 0.47 22.37 0.24
CA GLN A 744 -0.82 22.21 0.91
C GLN A 744 -0.89 22.95 2.25
N HIS A 745 0.20 22.96 2.99
CA HIS A 745 0.30 23.69 4.26
C HIS A 745 0.05 25.21 4.06
N ASP A 746 0.71 25.80 3.05
CA ASP A 746 0.50 27.20 2.69
C ASP A 746 -0.94 27.46 2.21
N TYR A 747 -1.48 26.59 1.37
CA TYR A 747 -2.85 26.72 0.83
C TYR A 747 -3.92 26.70 1.93
N PHE A 748 -3.74 25.89 2.97
CA PHE A 748 -4.66 25.76 4.08
C PHE A 748 -4.31 26.61 5.31
N GLY A 749 -3.54 27.68 5.15
CA GLY A 749 -3.27 28.65 6.22
C GLY A 749 -2.40 28.14 7.37
N ASN A 750 -1.45 27.28 7.05
CA ASN A 750 -0.50 26.66 7.98
C ASN A 750 -1.16 25.75 9.03
N ASP A 751 -2.16 24.96 8.63
CA ASP A 751 -2.77 23.96 9.49
C ASP A 751 -2.28 22.55 9.12
N ASN A 752 -1.68 21.85 10.07
CA ASN A 752 -1.09 20.53 9.87
C ASN A 752 -2.15 19.46 9.61
N PHE A 753 -3.35 19.54 10.20
CA PHE A 753 -4.39 18.54 9.95
C PHE A 753 -4.99 18.68 8.56
N TYR A 754 -5.19 19.91 8.09
CA TYR A 754 -5.67 20.16 6.73
C TYR A 754 -4.63 19.75 5.69
N MET A 755 -3.35 19.97 5.98
CA MET A 755 -2.24 19.50 5.16
C MET A 755 -2.25 17.96 5.04
N LEU A 756 -2.35 17.23 6.15
CA LEU A 756 -2.38 15.76 6.17
C LEU A 756 -3.64 15.21 5.50
N ALA A 757 -4.81 15.80 5.74
CA ALA A 757 -6.05 15.42 5.05
C ALA A 757 -5.92 15.60 3.54
N SER A 758 -5.28 16.69 3.10
CA SER A 758 -5.05 16.97 1.69
C SER A 758 -4.07 15.98 1.05
N TYR A 759 -3.09 15.53 1.80
CA TYR A 759 -2.13 14.51 1.32
C TYR A 759 -2.84 13.20 0.99
N ASN A 760 -3.69 12.71 1.90
CA ASN A 760 -4.39 11.43 1.73
C ASN A 760 -5.63 11.52 0.82
N ALA A 761 -6.51 12.53 1.02
CA ALA A 761 -7.81 12.61 0.34
C ALA A 761 -7.89 13.69 -0.75
N GLY A 762 -6.81 14.42 -0.96
CA GLY A 762 -6.74 15.53 -1.90
C GLY A 762 -7.34 16.86 -1.40
N PRO A 763 -6.89 18.01 -1.94
CA PRO A 763 -7.30 19.34 -1.48
C PRO A 763 -8.78 19.64 -1.70
N GLY A 764 -9.40 19.04 -2.71
CA GLY A 764 -10.83 19.24 -3.01
C GLY A 764 -11.72 18.68 -1.91
N SER A 765 -11.48 17.46 -1.45
CA SER A 765 -12.20 16.84 -0.34
C SER A 765 -11.97 17.61 0.97
N THR A 766 -10.71 17.96 1.23
CA THR A 766 -10.31 18.70 2.44
C THR A 766 -11.03 20.03 2.55
N SER A 767 -11.10 20.83 1.48
CA SER A 767 -11.80 22.13 1.47
C SER A 767 -13.27 21.98 1.88
N GLY A 768 -13.95 20.94 1.42
CA GLY A 768 -15.34 20.68 1.78
C GLY A 768 -15.57 20.34 3.27
N TRP A 769 -14.54 19.85 3.97
CA TRP A 769 -14.59 19.59 5.41
C TRP A 769 -14.18 20.79 6.24
N VAL A 770 -13.19 21.58 5.81
CA VAL A 770 -12.71 22.80 6.49
C VAL A 770 -13.86 23.76 6.75
N ASP A 771 -14.74 23.98 5.74
CA ASP A 771 -15.88 24.90 5.85
C ASP A 771 -16.86 24.51 6.98
N LYS A 772 -16.93 23.20 7.32
CA LYS A 772 -17.84 22.65 8.33
C LYS A 772 -17.23 22.57 9.73
N ALA A 773 -15.92 22.76 9.84
CA ALA A 773 -15.17 22.57 11.09
C ALA A 773 -15.20 23.79 12.03
N GLU A 774 -15.74 24.93 11.60
CA GLU A 774 -15.79 26.18 12.38
C GLU A 774 -14.40 26.60 12.94
N ASN A 775 -13.31 26.33 12.23
CA ASN A 775 -11.91 26.54 12.64
C ASN A 775 -11.50 25.73 13.89
N ASP A 776 -12.17 24.64 14.18
CA ASP A 776 -11.81 23.72 15.27
C ASP A 776 -11.12 22.49 14.67
N PRO A 777 -9.79 22.33 14.84
CA PRO A 777 -9.05 21.22 14.24
C PRO A 777 -9.48 19.86 14.78
N ASP A 778 -9.94 19.78 16.02
CA ASP A 778 -10.41 18.53 16.61
C ASP A 778 -11.79 18.15 16.04
N LEU A 779 -12.67 19.14 15.82
CA LEU A 779 -13.94 18.91 15.13
C LEU A 779 -13.72 18.56 13.65
N PHE A 780 -12.74 19.19 13.00
CA PHE A 780 -12.39 18.86 11.61
C PHE A 780 -12.12 17.37 11.44
N LEU A 781 -11.32 16.79 12.32
CA LEU A 781 -10.98 15.37 12.26
C LEU A 781 -12.24 14.48 12.35
N GLU A 782 -13.23 14.84 13.21
CA GLU A 782 -14.43 14.02 13.41
C GLU A 782 -15.45 14.13 12.27
N ILE A 783 -15.43 15.24 11.50
CA ILE A 783 -16.37 15.42 10.38
C ILE A 783 -15.83 14.90 9.03
N ILE A 784 -14.59 14.48 8.97
CA ILE A 784 -14.04 13.80 7.80
C ILE A 784 -14.88 12.53 7.54
N ARG A 785 -15.45 12.45 6.34
CA ARG A 785 -16.36 11.33 5.98
C ARG A 785 -15.64 10.05 5.63
N PHE A 786 -14.37 10.14 5.19
CA PHE A 786 -13.56 8.98 4.85
C PHE A 786 -12.87 8.47 6.12
N GLU A 787 -13.27 7.28 6.55
CA GLU A 787 -12.68 6.63 7.74
C GLU A 787 -11.17 6.44 7.58
N GLU A 788 -10.75 6.06 6.39
CA GLU A 788 -9.33 5.94 6.04
C GLU A 788 -8.57 7.24 6.33
N THR A 789 -9.08 8.39 5.86
CA THR A 789 -8.41 9.68 6.06
C THR A 789 -8.38 10.10 7.55
N ARG A 790 -9.46 9.83 8.30
CA ARG A 790 -9.46 10.08 9.75
C ARG A 790 -8.41 9.26 10.47
N THR A 791 -8.38 7.95 10.19
CA THR A 791 -7.40 7.02 10.76
C THR A 791 -5.98 7.40 10.35
N TYR A 792 -5.79 7.77 9.08
CA TYR A 792 -4.52 8.25 8.57
C TYR A 792 -3.96 9.43 9.37
N ILE A 793 -4.77 10.47 9.58
CA ILE A 793 -4.32 11.66 10.32
C ILE A 793 -4.00 11.30 11.78
N ARG A 794 -4.83 10.47 12.43
CA ARG A 794 -4.59 10.01 13.81
C ARG A 794 -3.29 9.21 13.89
N ASN A 795 -3.07 8.26 12.99
CA ASN A 795 -1.85 7.45 12.97
C ASN A 795 -0.60 8.33 12.78
N VAL A 796 -0.61 9.23 11.78
CA VAL A 796 0.53 10.14 11.54
C VAL A 796 0.77 11.02 12.76
N TYR A 797 -0.31 11.51 13.40
CA TYR A 797 -0.22 12.30 14.62
C TYR A 797 0.44 11.48 15.75
N GLU A 798 -0.05 10.29 16.03
CA GLU A 798 0.49 9.39 17.06
C GLU A 798 1.95 9.02 16.80
N TYR A 799 2.29 8.70 15.54
CA TYR A 799 3.67 8.42 15.15
C TYR A 799 4.57 9.65 15.34
N ALA A 800 4.14 10.83 14.94
CA ALA A 800 4.90 12.04 15.14
C ALA A 800 5.12 12.35 16.63
N LYS A 801 4.13 12.06 17.49
CA LYS A 801 4.26 12.18 18.97
C LYS A 801 5.24 11.14 19.54
N MET A 802 5.28 9.93 18.98
CA MET A 802 6.30 8.93 19.33
C MET A 802 7.70 9.39 18.94
N TYR A 803 7.87 10.04 17.76
CA TYR A 803 9.14 10.66 17.37
C TYR A 803 9.53 11.79 18.32
N GLU A 804 8.59 12.66 18.75
CA GLU A 804 8.86 13.68 19.77
C GLU A 804 9.36 13.05 21.08
N ARG A 805 8.78 11.92 21.48
CA ARG A 805 9.15 11.20 22.71
C ARG A 805 10.55 10.58 22.65
N PHE A 806 10.96 10.04 21.50
CA PHE A 806 12.26 9.38 21.36
C PHE A 806 13.40 10.35 21.01
N TYR A 807 13.11 11.44 20.32
CA TYR A 807 14.11 12.31 19.70
C TYR A 807 13.99 13.78 20.10
N GLY A 808 12.91 14.21 20.72
CA GLY A 808 12.77 15.56 21.25
C GLY A 808 13.72 15.78 22.42
N VAL A 809 14.38 16.95 22.46
CA VAL A 809 15.20 17.39 23.58
C VAL A 809 14.34 18.35 24.37
N GLY A 810 13.86 17.91 25.55
CA GLY A 810 12.97 18.66 26.43
C GLY A 810 13.68 19.75 27.22
#